data_45e6aa2662cca28312bb8348bf172b9f
#
_entry.id   45e6aa2662cca28312bb8348bf172b9f
#
_cell.length_a   1.000
_cell.length_b   1.000
_cell.length_c   1.000
_cell.angle_alpha   90.00
_cell.angle_beta   90.00
_cell.angle_gamma   90.00
#
_symmetry.space_group_name_H-M   'P 1'
#
loop_
_entity.id
_entity.type
_entity.pdbx_description
1 polymer ?
#
loop_
_entity_poly.entity_id
_entity_poly.type
_entity_poly.pdbx_seq_one_letter_code
_entity_poly.pdbx_strand_id
1 'polypeptide(L)'
;MRVIKQLLVALVIASLLEGWWSCDGCLDDERNALLQLKASFNNPLEISLSSWGIYTDDCCKWENNHCNSTTGRVSQLTIWSNGWYLTDWYFNASLFLPFQELTSLSLLHSFIDCVENEGLSRLENLEFLDLSYNNFNDSIIPSLSVFPSLKSLNLAYNRLESVTNFQGLLNFKNLVYLDLSFSTLHNNFLKDIGKISSLKILLLSGCQLSGTIPAAKGLCELKHLLKLDMSNNDLRGTLPSCLANLTSLQQLDISSNHFIGNISISPLGTLTSLHKLQLSRNLFKIPISLLPFFNHSKLKFLDCHENEIYADIDVPNLTPKFQLETLDLSGQGDGGVFPKFLDYQHKLEYVDLSDIKMKGEFPHWLIGNNTKLYTLHLPSCSLSGPLHLPMHSHVYLSHLDISDNSFNSPIPTEIGVQFPNLYFLNLSGNGLIGDIPSSFGKMSQLIKLDLSNNRLSGIIPQDLIVGCISLFNLILSNNNLQGQIFPEQANCKELDRLLLDGNQFTGSIPYSILNCTLLNMLDVSDNHLFGSIPGWIRNMTFLRVLDISENKFSGTLPSNFVPPQIREVYLSNNRLQGPLTNAFYNCSELMTLDLSRNYFTRRIPDWFGKFPKLSYLLLGYNNLVGEIPIQLCNLGQLSLVDLSNNNLSGHVLPCITAASNKVRQEEVGTNPYMASSPAYMKQPLEFTTKSISYYFQGSILKYISGLDLSCNNLTGKIPTEIGNLSMIQVLNLSHNSLTGLIPQSFSNLKQIESLDLSYNKLNGKIPQLTQLHWLAVFSVAHNNLSGKTPEMVAQFATFDNSSYEGNPFLCGPPLSKSCFSSSIMPRVSEEDKKDHKRDGGFMDMDAFYVSFLISYALVLLTMAAILYINPYWRRAWFYMIELSLTNLYYFLVDNIPFWFRCY
;
A
#
# COMPACT_ATOMS: atom_id res chain seq x y z
N MET A 1 -56.55 -56.77 53.73
CA MET A 1 -56.74 -55.60 52.90
C MET A 1 -55.85 -54.42 53.29
N ARG A 2 -55.58 -54.16 54.55
CA ARG A 2 -54.72 -53.02 55.01
C ARG A 2 -53.24 -53.18 54.62
N VAL A 3 -52.69 -54.43 54.75
CA VAL A 3 -51.25 -54.68 54.41
C VAL A 3 -50.96 -54.57 52.89
N ILE A 4 -51.94 -54.99 52.06
CA ILE A 4 -51.79 -54.89 50.60
C ILE A 4 -51.87 -53.44 50.14
N LYS A 5 -52.69 -52.60 50.78
CA LYS A 5 -52.69 -51.15 50.52
C LYS A 5 -51.34 -50.42 50.93
N GLN A 6 -50.76 -50.86 52.05
CA GLN A 6 -49.49 -50.33 52.50
C GLN A 6 -48.30 -50.74 51.58
N LEU A 7 -48.32 -51.99 51.09
CA LEU A 7 -47.31 -52.44 50.07
C LEU A 7 -47.48 -51.75 48.71
N LEU A 8 -48.76 -51.53 48.30
CA LEU A 8 -49.01 -50.79 47.05
C LEU A 8 -48.62 -49.29 47.15
N VAL A 9 -48.85 -48.68 48.35
CA VAL A 9 -48.41 -47.28 48.58
C VAL A 9 -46.86 -47.21 48.70
N ALA A 10 -46.24 -48.22 49.34
CA ALA A 10 -44.78 -48.29 49.40
C ALA A 10 -44.16 -48.54 47.99
N LEU A 11 -44.78 -49.35 47.12
CA LEU A 11 -44.33 -49.54 45.72
C LEU A 11 -44.55 -48.27 44.86
N VAL A 12 -45.65 -47.55 45.04
CA VAL A 12 -45.92 -46.29 44.36
C VAL A 12 -45.01 -45.23 44.89
N ILE A 13 -44.70 -45.17 46.17
CA ILE A 13 -43.70 -44.24 46.73
C ILE A 13 -42.26 -44.61 46.25
N ALA A 14 -41.95 -45.91 46.17
CA ALA A 14 -40.68 -46.37 45.65
C ALA A 14 -40.54 -46.04 44.15
N SER A 15 -41.63 -46.26 43.34
CA SER A 15 -41.61 -45.86 41.91
C SER A 15 -41.65 -44.33 41.69
N LEU A 16 -42.24 -43.61 42.69
CA LEU A 16 -42.16 -42.12 42.66
C LEU A 16 -40.79 -41.62 43.17
N LEU A 17 -40.05 -42.33 43.98
CA LEU A 17 -38.71 -42.04 44.41
C LEU A 17 -37.65 -42.44 43.37
N GLU A 18 -37.89 -43.48 42.59
CA GLU A 18 -37.08 -43.85 41.45
C GLU A 18 -37.23 -42.84 40.29
N GLY A 19 -38.31 -42.05 40.23
CA GLY A 19 -38.54 -40.97 39.23
C GLY A 19 -37.85 -39.61 39.56
N TRP A 20 -37.15 -39.51 40.69
CA TRP A 20 -36.47 -38.26 41.10
C TRP A 20 -34.95 -38.40 41.25
N TRP A 21 -34.35 -39.26 40.46
CA TRP A 21 -32.92 -39.10 40.19
C TRP A 21 -32.81 -38.09 39.08
N SER A 22 -32.95 -36.81 39.44
CA SER A 22 -32.34 -35.77 38.63
C SER A 22 -30.85 -36.09 38.59
N CYS A 23 -30.33 -36.38 37.43
CA CYS A 23 -28.90 -36.42 37.22
C CYS A 23 -28.32 -35.05 37.61
N ASP A 24 -27.90 -34.91 38.87
CA ASP A 24 -27.21 -33.73 39.33
C ASP A 24 -25.77 -33.81 38.86
N GLY A 25 -25.53 -33.38 37.60
CA GLY A 25 -24.19 -33.22 37.06
C GLY A 25 -23.71 -34.34 36.11
N CYS A 26 -22.51 -34.19 35.58
CA CYS A 26 -21.90 -35.18 34.69
C CYS A 26 -21.39 -36.43 35.46
N LEU A 27 -21.16 -37.52 34.71
CA LEU A 27 -20.60 -38.75 35.26
C LEU A 27 -19.19 -38.53 35.80
N ASP A 28 -18.81 -39.19 36.91
CA ASP A 28 -17.48 -39.06 37.54
C ASP A 28 -16.34 -39.43 36.57
N ASP A 29 -16.53 -40.42 35.70
CA ASP A 29 -15.55 -40.82 34.71
C ASP A 29 -15.32 -39.71 33.68
N GLU A 30 -16.37 -39.05 33.21
CA GLU A 30 -16.30 -37.92 32.28
C GLU A 30 -15.70 -36.69 32.96
N ARG A 31 -16.08 -36.39 34.20
CA ARG A 31 -15.49 -35.30 35.00
C ARG A 31 -14.00 -35.49 35.17
N ASN A 32 -13.57 -36.72 35.58
CA ASN A 32 -12.16 -37.03 35.77
C ASN A 32 -11.37 -36.92 34.44
N ALA A 33 -11.96 -37.35 33.33
CA ALA A 33 -11.34 -37.20 32.01
C ALA A 33 -11.16 -35.74 31.63
N LEU A 34 -12.16 -34.87 31.89
CA LEU A 34 -12.04 -33.43 31.67
C LEU A 34 -10.93 -32.77 32.53
N LEU A 35 -10.81 -33.18 33.79
CA LEU A 35 -9.75 -32.70 34.69
C LEU A 35 -8.36 -33.19 34.21
N GLN A 36 -8.26 -34.42 33.72
CA GLN A 36 -7.03 -34.95 33.12
C GLN A 36 -6.67 -34.17 31.83
N LEU A 37 -7.67 -33.88 30.98
CA LEU A 37 -7.49 -32.99 29.84
C LEU A 37 -6.93 -31.63 30.28
N LYS A 38 -7.54 -30.98 31.27
CA LYS A 38 -7.04 -29.71 31.83
C LYS A 38 -5.60 -29.83 32.32
N ALA A 39 -5.28 -30.92 33.03
CA ALA A 39 -3.93 -31.16 33.57
C ALA A 39 -2.86 -31.42 32.47
N SER A 40 -3.27 -31.89 31.28
CA SER A 40 -2.37 -32.18 30.17
C SER A 40 -1.83 -30.91 29.48
N PHE A 41 -2.48 -29.74 29.69
CA PHE A 41 -2.02 -28.47 29.17
C PHE A 41 -1.02 -27.82 30.11
N ASN A 42 0.15 -27.41 29.59
CA ASN A 42 1.26 -26.85 30.40
C ASN A 42 0.97 -25.48 31.01
N ASN A 43 0.01 -24.72 30.48
CA ASN A 43 -0.42 -23.43 31.01
C ASN A 43 -1.96 -23.28 30.98
N PRO A 44 -2.67 -23.78 31.98
CA PRO A 44 -4.14 -23.78 31.99
C PRO A 44 -4.77 -22.38 32.10
N LEU A 45 -3.98 -21.31 32.39
CA LEU A 45 -4.50 -19.95 32.52
C LEU A 45 -4.75 -19.27 31.16
N GLU A 46 -4.12 -19.74 30.09
CA GLU A 46 -4.26 -19.22 28.74
C GLU A 46 -5.27 -20.00 27.87
N ILE A 47 -5.93 -20.98 28.44
CA ILE A 47 -6.86 -21.89 27.79
C ILE A 47 -8.27 -21.70 28.37
N SER A 48 -9.29 -21.96 27.57
CA SER A 48 -10.71 -21.91 27.95
C SER A 48 -11.12 -22.83 29.13
N LEU A 49 -10.16 -23.53 29.74
CA LEU A 49 -10.37 -24.50 30.82
C LEU A 49 -10.07 -23.93 32.21
N SER A 50 -9.75 -22.67 32.33
CA SER A 50 -9.27 -22.06 33.59
C SER A 50 -10.27 -22.17 34.72
N SER A 51 -11.56 -22.11 34.44
CA SER A 51 -12.66 -22.19 35.42
C SER A 51 -13.06 -23.63 35.86
N TRP A 52 -12.57 -24.67 35.14
CA TRP A 52 -13.00 -26.04 35.38
C TRP A 52 -12.51 -26.55 36.75
N GLY A 53 -13.45 -27.14 37.51
CA GLY A 53 -13.18 -27.69 38.84
C GLY A 53 -12.93 -26.65 39.95
N ILE A 54 -13.15 -25.34 39.69
CA ILE A 54 -12.92 -24.28 40.68
C ILE A 54 -14.21 -23.89 41.40
N TYR A 55 -15.30 -23.66 40.64
CA TYR A 55 -16.55 -23.11 41.18
C TYR A 55 -17.63 -24.16 41.43
N THR A 56 -17.58 -25.29 40.77
CA THR A 56 -18.55 -26.38 40.87
C THR A 56 -17.96 -27.70 40.44
N ASP A 57 -18.35 -28.77 41.12
CA ASP A 57 -17.98 -30.16 40.75
C ASP A 57 -18.83 -30.69 39.58
N ASP A 58 -19.91 -30.02 39.23
CA ASP A 58 -20.78 -30.36 38.11
C ASP A 58 -20.15 -29.87 36.77
N CYS A 59 -19.56 -30.82 36.04
CA CYS A 59 -18.88 -30.48 34.78
C CYS A 59 -19.84 -30.03 33.67
N CYS A 60 -21.14 -30.25 33.79
CA CYS A 60 -22.15 -29.74 32.87
C CYS A 60 -22.32 -28.20 32.99
N LYS A 61 -21.85 -27.61 34.07
CA LYS A 61 -21.83 -26.15 34.29
C LYS A 61 -20.48 -25.50 33.97
N TRP A 62 -19.52 -26.32 33.57
CA TRP A 62 -18.21 -25.78 33.19
C TRP A 62 -18.28 -25.07 31.84
N GLU A 63 -17.53 -24.02 31.71
CA GLU A 63 -17.47 -23.23 30.48
C GLU A 63 -17.08 -24.10 29.28
N ASN A 64 -17.77 -23.91 28.14
CA ASN A 64 -17.55 -24.64 26.89
C ASN A 64 -17.79 -26.16 26.93
N ASN A 65 -18.50 -26.64 27.95
CA ASN A 65 -18.96 -28.02 28.08
C ASN A 65 -20.49 -28.07 28.15
N HIS A 66 -21.11 -28.92 27.35
CA HIS A 66 -22.55 -29.09 27.33
C HIS A 66 -22.91 -30.57 27.50
N CYS A 67 -23.89 -30.86 28.38
CA CYS A 67 -24.38 -32.22 28.61
C CYS A 67 -25.76 -32.43 28.00
N ASN A 68 -26.06 -33.68 27.73
CA ASN A 68 -27.40 -34.14 27.38
C ASN A 68 -28.32 -33.99 28.60
N SER A 69 -29.44 -33.28 28.46
CA SER A 69 -30.35 -32.96 29.55
C SER A 69 -31.06 -34.20 30.16
N THR A 70 -31.07 -35.34 29.47
CA THR A 70 -31.72 -36.56 29.92
C THR A 70 -30.76 -37.55 30.58
N THR A 71 -29.51 -37.62 30.12
CA THR A 71 -28.51 -38.59 30.59
C THR A 71 -27.48 -37.98 31.51
N GLY A 72 -27.32 -36.65 31.49
CA GLY A 72 -26.26 -35.92 32.18
C GLY A 72 -24.87 -36.12 31.56
N ARG A 73 -24.72 -36.85 30.47
CA ARG A 73 -23.47 -37.13 29.81
C ARG A 73 -23.01 -35.94 28.92
N VAL A 74 -21.72 -35.78 28.83
CA VAL A 74 -21.11 -34.75 27.94
C VAL A 74 -21.45 -35.07 26.49
N SER A 75 -22.11 -34.11 25.84
CA SER A 75 -22.53 -34.20 24.42
C SER A 75 -21.78 -33.26 23.50
N GLN A 76 -21.30 -32.11 24.01
CA GLN A 76 -20.52 -31.14 23.23
C GLN A 76 -19.36 -30.62 24.08
N LEU A 77 -18.19 -30.57 23.51
CA LEU A 77 -16.97 -30.13 24.16
C LEU A 77 -16.18 -29.20 23.22
N THR A 78 -15.86 -27.98 23.72
CA THR A 78 -15.04 -27.04 22.99
C THR A 78 -13.83 -26.61 23.84
N ILE A 79 -12.64 -26.76 23.29
CA ILE A 79 -11.37 -26.33 23.89
C ILE A 79 -10.67 -25.39 22.93
N TRP A 80 -10.29 -24.20 23.39
CA TRP A 80 -9.57 -23.23 22.60
C TRP A 80 -8.53 -22.47 23.44
N SER A 81 -7.47 -22.00 22.81
CA SER A 81 -6.38 -21.24 23.44
C SER A 81 -6.28 -19.83 22.88
N ASN A 82 -5.97 -18.86 23.73
CA ASN A 82 -5.71 -17.46 23.36
C ASN A 82 -4.23 -17.15 23.06
N GLY A 83 -3.32 -18.10 23.32
CA GLY A 83 -1.86 -17.84 23.31
C GLY A 83 -1.19 -18.22 21.99
N TRP A 84 -0.37 -17.30 21.46
CA TRP A 84 0.51 -17.54 20.30
C TRP A 84 1.78 -18.35 20.65
N TYR A 85 1.97 -18.78 21.91
CA TYR A 85 3.24 -19.32 22.45
C TYR A 85 3.06 -20.62 23.22
N LEU A 86 1.99 -21.41 22.94
CA LEU A 86 1.85 -22.70 23.61
C LEU A 86 2.83 -23.73 23.02
N THR A 87 3.59 -24.33 23.91
CA THR A 87 4.50 -25.45 23.63
C THR A 87 3.72 -26.67 23.14
N ASP A 88 4.33 -27.46 22.29
CA ASP A 88 3.84 -28.68 21.66
C ASP A 88 3.00 -29.57 22.61
N TRP A 89 1.69 -29.50 22.50
CA TRP A 89 0.80 -30.43 23.17
C TRP A 89 0.48 -31.58 22.21
N TYR A 90 0.70 -32.81 22.69
CA TYR A 90 0.40 -33.99 21.90
C TYR A 90 -1.04 -34.46 22.17
N PHE A 91 -1.82 -34.63 21.12
CA PHE A 91 -3.20 -35.10 21.21
C PHE A 91 -3.22 -36.56 21.69
N ASN A 92 -3.70 -36.81 22.91
CA ASN A 92 -3.90 -38.15 23.42
C ASN A 92 -5.39 -38.51 23.28
N ALA A 93 -5.73 -39.28 22.26
CA ALA A 93 -7.11 -39.68 21.95
C ALA A 93 -7.76 -40.56 23.06
N SER A 94 -6.94 -41.20 23.90
CA SER A 94 -7.47 -42.04 25.01
C SER A 94 -8.21 -41.22 26.09
N LEU A 95 -7.90 -39.92 26.19
CA LEU A 95 -8.58 -39.01 27.12
C LEU A 95 -10.07 -38.81 26.76
N PHE A 96 -10.45 -39.08 25.51
CA PHE A 96 -11.84 -38.94 25.06
C PHE A 96 -12.66 -40.20 25.14
N LEU A 97 -12.07 -41.36 25.57
CA LEU A 97 -12.76 -42.64 25.70
C LEU A 97 -14.00 -42.63 26.60
N PRO A 98 -14.08 -41.87 27.71
CA PRO A 98 -15.25 -41.80 28.57
C PRO A 98 -16.48 -41.15 27.92
N PHE A 99 -16.31 -40.29 26.92
CA PHE A 99 -17.39 -39.47 26.34
C PHE A 99 -18.19 -40.19 25.27
N GLN A 100 -18.93 -41.19 25.66
CA GLN A 100 -19.70 -42.10 24.76
C GLN A 100 -20.86 -41.41 24.04
N GLU A 101 -21.43 -40.32 24.60
CA GLU A 101 -22.53 -39.56 23.99
C GLU A 101 -22.03 -38.26 23.29
N LEU A 102 -20.70 -38.10 23.10
CA LEU A 102 -20.16 -36.93 22.47
C LEU A 102 -20.60 -36.87 20.99
N THR A 103 -21.30 -35.80 20.64
CA THR A 103 -21.78 -35.52 19.28
C THR A 103 -20.99 -34.38 18.61
N SER A 104 -20.38 -33.48 19.42
CA SER A 104 -19.58 -32.35 18.93
C SER A 104 -18.29 -32.18 19.70
N LEU A 105 -17.18 -32.19 19.01
CA LEU A 105 -15.84 -31.94 19.56
C LEU A 105 -15.16 -30.83 18.74
N SER A 106 -14.71 -29.79 19.45
CA SER A 106 -13.95 -28.67 18.84
C SER A 106 -12.67 -28.43 19.64
N LEU A 107 -11.54 -28.52 18.98
CA LEU A 107 -10.19 -28.32 19.53
C LEU A 107 -9.44 -27.27 18.70
N LEU A 108 -9.56 -25.99 19.07
CA LEU A 108 -9.07 -24.84 18.31
C LEU A 108 -7.79 -24.28 18.90
N HIS A 109 -6.82 -23.91 18.06
CA HIS A 109 -5.57 -23.26 18.49
C HIS A 109 -4.80 -24.00 19.59
N SER A 110 -4.94 -25.33 19.66
CA SER A 110 -4.32 -26.13 20.71
C SER A 110 -2.94 -26.67 20.32
N PHE A 111 -2.42 -26.32 19.13
CA PHE A 111 -1.11 -26.73 18.58
C PHE A 111 -0.83 -28.25 18.67
N ILE A 112 -1.85 -29.03 18.42
CA ILE A 112 -1.83 -30.48 18.58
C ILE A 112 -1.09 -31.12 17.41
N ASP A 113 -0.04 -31.86 17.71
CA ASP A 113 0.54 -32.87 16.79
C ASP A 113 0.01 -34.25 17.16
N CYS A 114 -0.14 -35.14 16.20
CA CYS A 114 -0.88 -36.38 16.40
C CYS A 114 0.05 -37.50 16.85
N VAL A 115 -0.23 -38.08 18.01
CA VAL A 115 0.31 -39.37 18.44
C VAL A 115 -0.79 -40.23 19.03
N GLU A 116 -1.00 -41.42 18.44
CA GLU A 116 -1.83 -42.55 18.83
C GLU A 116 -3.37 -42.43 18.64
N ASN A 117 -3.86 -43.30 17.73
CA ASN A 117 -5.23 -43.28 17.20
C ASN A 117 -6.25 -44.19 17.94
N GLU A 118 -5.87 -44.95 18.97
CA GLU A 118 -6.70 -46.02 19.51
C GLU A 118 -7.97 -45.54 20.26
N GLY A 119 -7.99 -44.27 20.70
CA GLY A 119 -9.14 -43.73 21.47
C GLY A 119 -10.28 -43.18 20.64
N LEU A 120 -10.00 -42.63 19.47
CA LEU A 120 -11.01 -41.95 18.64
C LEU A 120 -12.06 -42.90 18.06
N SER A 121 -11.72 -44.15 17.78
CA SER A 121 -12.63 -45.13 17.18
C SER A 121 -13.89 -45.46 18.01
N ARG A 122 -13.92 -45.07 19.29
CA ARG A 122 -15.07 -45.29 20.21
C ARG A 122 -16.06 -44.14 20.24
N LEU A 123 -15.77 -43.00 19.60
CA LEU A 123 -16.70 -41.86 19.49
C LEU A 123 -17.70 -42.08 18.33
N GLU A 124 -18.48 -43.17 18.39
CA GLU A 124 -19.37 -43.58 17.29
C GLU A 124 -20.48 -42.57 17.00
N ASN A 125 -20.84 -41.74 17.98
CA ASN A 125 -21.91 -40.75 17.89
C ASN A 125 -21.42 -39.38 17.42
N LEU A 126 -20.12 -39.21 17.14
CA LEU A 126 -19.55 -37.91 16.77
C LEU A 126 -20.08 -37.46 15.40
N GLU A 127 -20.76 -36.31 15.38
CA GLU A 127 -21.34 -35.70 14.18
C GLU A 127 -20.56 -34.48 13.72
N PHE A 128 -19.97 -33.74 14.66
CA PHE A 128 -19.25 -32.48 14.40
C PHE A 128 -17.84 -32.55 14.99
N LEU A 129 -16.84 -32.44 14.14
CA LEU A 129 -15.44 -32.41 14.52
C LEU A 129 -14.75 -31.17 13.94
N ASP A 130 -14.26 -30.28 14.80
CA ASP A 130 -13.47 -29.13 14.45
C ASP A 130 -12.06 -29.24 15.05
N LEU A 131 -11.07 -29.36 14.18
CA LEU A 131 -9.65 -29.45 14.49
C LEU A 131 -8.87 -28.31 13.82
N SER A 132 -9.53 -27.21 13.50
CA SER A 132 -8.90 -26.09 12.79
C SER A 132 -7.86 -25.35 13.65
N TYR A 133 -6.96 -24.64 12.96
CA TYR A 133 -5.86 -23.88 13.60
C TYR A 133 -4.96 -24.73 14.49
N ASN A 134 -4.52 -25.89 13.99
CA ASN A 134 -3.63 -26.81 14.68
C ASN A 134 -2.40 -27.18 13.80
N ASN A 135 -1.59 -28.10 14.25
CA ASN A 135 -0.38 -28.59 13.56
C ASN A 135 -0.55 -30.01 12.96
N PHE A 136 -1.78 -30.48 12.77
CA PHE A 136 -2.00 -31.81 12.21
C PHE A 136 -1.42 -31.94 10.80
N ASN A 137 -0.70 -33.01 10.58
CA ASN A 137 -0.20 -33.40 9.27
C ASN A 137 -1.11 -34.45 8.60
N ASP A 138 -0.73 -34.95 7.44
CA ASP A 138 -1.53 -35.92 6.65
C ASP A 138 -1.87 -37.22 7.38
N SER A 139 -1.16 -37.60 8.45
CA SER A 139 -1.38 -38.82 9.23
C SER A 139 -2.70 -38.83 9.97
N ILE A 140 -3.31 -37.64 10.18
CA ILE A 140 -4.64 -37.55 10.83
C ILE A 140 -5.75 -38.15 9.97
N ILE A 141 -5.68 -38.08 8.65
CA ILE A 141 -6.77 -38.43 7.73
C ILE A 141 -7.20 -39.92 7.81
N PRO A 142 -6.28 -40.89 7.83
CA PRO A 142 -6.66 -42.29 8.08
C PRO A 142 -7.39 -42.50 9.40
N SER A 143 -6.97 -41.77 10.44
CA SER A 143 -7.56 -41.87 11.79
C SER A 143 -8.98 -41.32 11.86
N LEU A 144 -9.33 -40.34 11.00
CA LEU A 144 -10.69 -39.79 10.94
C LEU A 144 -11.68 -40.73 10.26
N SER A 145 -11.22 -41.69 9.45
CA SER A 145 -12.07 -42.62 8.70
C SER A 145 -12.92 -43.55 9.58
N VAL A 146 -12.68 -43.60 10.90
CA VAL A 146 -13.38 -44.44 11.87
C VAL A 146 -14.73 -43.85 12.38
N PHE A 147 -15.06 -42.60 12.05
CA PHE A 147 -16.27 -41.93 12.49
C PHE A 147 -17.45 -42.15 11.51
N PRO A 148 -18.38 -43.09 11.75
CA PRO A 148 -19.43 -43.38 10.80
C PRO A 148 -20.55 -42.34 10.75
N SER A 149 -20.74 -41.59 11.85
CA SER A 149 -21.81 -40.60 12.01
C SER A 149 -21.41 -39.19 11.63
N LEU A 150 -20.14 -38.95 11.21
CA LEU A 150 -19.61 -37.61 10.99
C LEU A 150 -20.34 -36.89 9.84
N LYS A 151 -20.86 -35.70 10.16
CA LYS A 151 -21.58 -34.80 9.26
C LYS A 151 -20.78 -33.54 8.94
N SER A 152 -19.93 -33.09 9.88
CA SER A 152 -19.15 -31.87 9.76
C SER A 152 -17.71 -32.14 10.17
N LEU A 153 -16.77 -31.79 9.27
CA LEU A 153 -15.33 -31.88 9.49
C LEU A 153 -14.66 -30.57 9.11
N ASN A 154 -13.97 -29.93 10.05
CA ASN A 154 -13.15 -28.75 9.86
C ASN A 154 -11.70 -29.09 10.18
N LEU A 155 -10.82 -28.99 9.19
CA LEU A 155 -9.36 -29.18 9.28
C LEU A 155 -8.61 -27.94 8.77
N ALA A 156 -9.26 -26.78 8.67
CA ALA A 156 -8.65 -25.57 8.17
C ALA A 156 -7.44 -25.13 9.00
N TYR A 157 -6.47 -24.48 8.35
CA TYR A 157 -5.25 -23.99 9.03
C TYR A 157 -4.48 -25.09 9.77
N ASN A 158 -4.21 -26.19 9.09
CA ASN A 158 -3.35 -27.27 9.56
C ASN A 158 -2.14 -27.47 8.64
N ARG A 159 -1.18 -28.31 9.01
CA ARG A 159 0.01 -28.65 8.24
C ARG A 159 -0.21 -29.88 7.34
N LEU A 160 -1.33 -29.91 6.63
CA LEU A 160 -1.56 -30.92 5.60
C LEU A 160 -0.71 -30.56 4.38
N GLU A 161 0.42 -31.28 4.16
CA GLU A 161 1.45 -30.84 3.19
C GLU A 161 1.36 -31.50 1.81
N SER A 162 0.75 -32.66 1.69
CA SER A 162 0.61 -33.36 0.41
C SER A 162 -0.35 -34.53 0.53
N VAL A 163 -1.60 -34.26 0.79
CA VAL A 163 -2.58 -35.36 0.93
C VAL A 163 -2.71 -36.10 -0.40
N THR A 164 -1.82 -37.06 -0.64
CA THR A 164 -1.87 -37.97 -1.80
C THR A 164 -2.88 -39.08 -1.58
N ASN A 165 -3.25 -39.38 -0.32
CA ASN A 165 -4.13 -40.47 0.04
C ASN A 165 -5.41 -39.98 0.71
N PHE A 166 -6.34 -39.41 -0.06
CA PHE A 166 -7.66 -39.00 0.40
C PHE A 166 -8.64 -40.16 0.65
N GLN A 167 -8.18 -41.42 0.49
CA GLN A 167 -9.09 -42.58 0.63
C GLN A 167 -9.84 -42.57 1.96
N GLY A 168 -9.20 -42.13 3.05
CA GLY A 168 -9.84 -41.99 4.35
C GLY A 168 -11.03 -41.03 4.34
N LEU A 169 -10.89 -39.85 3.72
CA LEU A 169 -12.01 -38.89 3.62
C LEU A 169 -13.10 -39.34 2.66
N LEU A 170 -12.77 -40.09 1.63
CA LEU A 170 -13.72 -40.55 0.62
C LEU A 170 -14.69 -41.63 1.19
N ASN A 171 -14.43 -42.15 2.36
CA ASN A 171 -15.29 -43.14 3.03
C ASN A 171 -16.47 -42.49 3.79
N PHE A 172 -16.47 -41.19 3.99
CA PHE A 172 -17.56 -40.48 4.69
C PHE A 172 -18.82 -40.38 3.82
N LYS A 173 -19.80 -41.24 4.05
CA LYS A 173 -21.07 -41.26 3.31
C LYS A 173 -22.07 -40.19 3.77
N ASN A 174 -21.92 -39.68 4.99
CA ASN A 174 -22.85 -38.74 5.63
C ASN A 174 -22.31 -37.33 5.77
N LEU A 175 -21.07 -37.05 5.27
CA LEU A 175 -20.42 -35.76 5.42
C LEU A 175 -21.13 -34.66 4.61
N VAL A 176 -21.59 -33.64 5.31
CA VAL A 176 -22.32 -32.48 4.74
C VAL A 176 -21.48 -31.25 4.64
N TYR A 177 -20.54 -31.05 5.58
CA TYR A 177 -19.63 -29.91 5.67
C TYR A 177 -18.18 -30.41 5.70
N LEU A 178 -17.35 -29.87 4.82
CA LEU A 178 -15.92 -30.11 4.79
C LEU A 178 -15.16 -28.79 4.58
N ASP A 179 -14.28 -28.45 5.52
CA ASP A 179 -13.39 -27.32 5.43
C ASP A 179 -11.92 -27.79 5.51
N LEU A 180 -11.17 -27.52 4.46
CA LEU A 180 -9.73 -27.81 4.34
C LEU A 180 -8.94 -26.53 4.07
N SER A 181 -9.52 -25.35 4.29
CA SER A 181 -8.92 -24.07 3.94
C SER A 181 -7.55 -23.89 4.57
N PHE A 182 -6.63 -23.27 3.83
CA PHE A 182 -5.25 -23.02 4.25
C PHE A 182 -4.44 -24.29 4.60
N SER A 183 -4.70 -25.36 3.85
CA SER A 183 -3.95 -26.62 3.86
C SER A 183 -3.41 -26.87 2.46
N THR A 184 -2.30 -27.61 2.31
CA THR A 184 -1.74 -27.88 0.98
C THR A 184 -2.39 -29.13 0.37
N LEU A 185 -3.15 -28.98 -0.71
CA LEU A 185 -3.85 -30.07 -1.37
C LEU A 185 -3.25 -30.39 -2.74
N HIS A 186 -3.16 -31.68 -3.06
CA HIS A 186 -2.77 -32.10 -4.40
C HIS A 186 -3.93 -31.91 -5.39
N ASN A 187 -3.63 -31.51 -6.63
CA ASN A 187 -4.64 -31.20 -7.68
C ASN A 187 -5.61 -32.35 -8.00
N ASN A 188 -5.23 -33.61 -7.72
CA ASN A 188 -6.12 -34.76 -7.89
C ASN A 188 -7.32 -34.74 -6.92
N PHE A 189 -7.28 -33.97 -5.83
CA PHE A 189 -8.38 -33.84 -4.89
C PHE A 189 -9.69 -33.47 -5.60
N LEU A 190 -9.64 -32.48 -6.50
CA LEU A 190 -10.83 -32.03 -7.26
C LEU A 190 -11.40 -33.12 -8.19
N LYS A 191 -10.62 -34.16 -8.55
CA LYS A 191 -11.09 -35.31 -9.33
C LYS A 191 -11.82 -36.35 -8.48
N ASP A 192 -11.42 -36.48 -7.21
CA ASP A 192 -11.90 -37.54 -6.33
C ASP A 192 -13.01 -37.10 -5.38
N ILE A 193 -13.12 -35.79 -5.06
CA ILE A 193 -14.08 -35.25 -4.07
C ILE A 193 -15.56 -35.59 -4.39
N GLY A 194 -15.89 -35.79 -5.67
CA GLY A 194 -17.25 -36.18 -6.11
C GLY A 194 -17.76 -37.49 -5.51
N LYS A 195 -16.88 -38.32 -4.98
CA LYS A 195 -17.26 -39.56 -4.26
C LYS A 195 -18.01 -39.29 -2.97
N ILE A 196 -17.86 -38.09 -2.36
CA ILE A 196 -18.58 -37.66 -1.16
C ILE A 196 -19.85 -36.90 -1.60
N SER A 197 -20.79 -37.62 -2.19
CA SER A 197 -22.00 -37.05 -2.80
C SER A 197 -22.96 -36.35 -1.82
N SER A 198 -22.80 -36.57 -0.52
CA SER A 198 -23.57 -35.95 0.57
C SER A 198 -23.20 -34.50 0.87
N LEU A 199 -22.07 -34.01 0.36
CA LEU A 199 -21.55 -32.65 0.64
C LEU A 199 -22.54 -31.57 0.19
N LYS A 200 -22.76 -30.62 1.11
CA LYS A 200 -23.47 -29.37 0.88
C LYS A 200 -22.57 -28.15 0.98
N ILE A 201 -21.51 -28.19 1.77
CA ILE A 201 -20.55 -27.10 1.97
C ILE A 201 -19.15 -27.67 1.80
N LEU A 202 -18.39 -27.06 0.88
CA LEU A 202 -16.98 -27.39 0.59
C LEU A 202 -16.16 -26.11 0.58
N LEU A 203 -15.22 -26.00 1.51
CA LEU A 203 -14.33 -24.84 1.65
C LEU A 203 -12.87 -25.28 1.41
N LEU A 204 -12.24 -24.67 0.39
CA LEU A 204 -10.90 -24.97 -0.10
C LEU A 204 -10.10 -23.67 -0.33
N SER A 205 -10.37 -22.63 0.44
CA SER A 205 -9.66 -21.36 0.30
C SER A 205 -8.19 -21.50 0.70
N GLY A 206 -7.26 -20.97 -0.10
CA GLY A 206 -5.82 -20.97 0.22
C GLY A 206 -5.16 -22.35 0.25
N CYS A 207 -5.69 -23.34 -0.50
CA CYS A 207 -5.20 -24.72 -0.51
C CYS A 207 -4.06 -25.01 -1.49
N GLN A 208 -3.45 -23.98 -2.09
CA GLN A 208 -2.39 -24.10 -3.11
C GLN A 208 -2.80 -24.95 -4.34
N LEU A 209 -4.10 -25.07 -4.59
CA LEU A 209 -4.62 -25.73 -5.78
C LEU A 209 -4.16 -24.99 -7.03
N SER A 210 -3.68 -25.70 -8.04
CA SER A 210 -3.15 -25.11 -9.27
C SER A 210 -3.68 -25.78 -10.54
N GLY A 211 -3.49 -25.11 -11.69
CA GLY A 211 -3.93 -25.64 -12.98
C GLY A 211 -5.43 -25.52 -13.21
N THR A 212 -6.05 -26.42 -13.98
CA THR A 212 -7.45 -26.33 -14.40
C THR A 212 -8.37 -27.21 -13.57
N ILE A 213 -9.62 -26.77 -13.37
CA ILE A 213 -10.68 -27.62 -12.77
C ILE A 213 -10.99 -28.77 -13.73
N PRO A 214 -11.03 -30.04 -13.26
CA PRO A 214 -11.34 -31.21 -14.11
C PRO A 214 -12.74 -31.12 -14.75
N ALA A 215 -12.83 -31.37 -16.06
CA ALA A 215 -14.06 -31.12 -16.84
C ALA A 215 -15.09 -32.26 -16.81
N ALA A 216 -14.75 -33.45 -16.29
CA ALA A 216 -15.59 -34.65 -16.54
C ALA A 216 -16.08 -35.40 -15.28
N LYS A 217 -15.40 -35.28 -14.13
CA LYS A 217 -15.71 -36.01 -12.89
C LYS A 217 -15.32 -35.21 -11.68
N GLY A 218 -15.58 -35.73 -10.48
CA GLY A 218 -15.15 -35.14 -9.23
C GLY A 218 -16.04 -33.99 -8.78
N LEU A 219 -15.51 -32.77 -8.70
CA LEU A 219 -16.26 -31.62 -8.18
C LEU A 219 -17.65 -31.45 -8.85
N CYS A 220 -17.75 -31.67 -10.15
CA CYS A 220 -19.02 -31.52 -10.90
C CYS A 220 -20.10 -32.58 -10.60
N GLU A 221 -19.77 -33.63 -9.82
CA GLU A 221 -20.71 -34.66 -9.38
C GLU A 221 -21.47 -34.29 -8.09
N LEU A 222 -21.04 -33.24 -7.39
CA LEU A 222 -21.61 -32.76 -6.13
C LEU A 222 -22.92 -31.95 -6.34
N LYS A 223 -23.95 -32.57 -6.91
CA LYS A 223 -25.20 -31.90 -7.32
C LYS A 223 -25.99 -31.27 -6.16
N HIS A 224 -25.73 -31.66 -4.94
CA HIS A 224 -26.39 -31.13 -3.73
C HIS A 224 -25.61 -30.03 -3.04
N LEU A 225 -24.45 -29.61 -3.63
CA LEU A 225 -23.62 -28.56 -3.09
C LEU A 225 -24.37 -27.23 -3.07
N LEU A 226 -24.36 -26.58 -1.90
CA LEU A 226 -24.98 -25.28 -1.66
C LEU A 226 -23.93 -24.16 -1.60
N LYS A 227 -22.75 -24.47 -1.05
CA LYS A 227 -21.64 -23.51 -0.92
C LYS A 227 -20.34 -24.15 -1.37
N LEU A 228 -19.65 -23.46 -2.27
CA LEU A 228 -18.31 -23.79 -2.76
C LEU A 228 -17.42 -22.58 -2.62
N ASP A 229 -16.30 -22.73 -1.92
CA ASP A 229 -15.25 -21.74 -1.80
C ASP A 229 -13.94 -22.37 -2.26
N MET A 230 -13.33 -21.81 -3.33
CA MET A 230 -12.02 -22.18 -3.85
C MET A 230 -11.16 -20.91 -4.03
N SER A 231 -11.41 -19.89 -3.23
CA SER A 231 -10.69 -18.61 -3.29
C SER A 231 -9.21 -18.77 -2.89
N ASN A 232 -8.39 -17.77 -3.21
CA ASN A 232 -6.96 -17.72 -2.82
C ASN A 232 -6.17 -18.98 -3.25
N ASN A 233 -6.29 -19.38 -4.51
CA ASN A 233 -5.55 -20.51 -5.09
C ASN A 233 -4.82 -20.08 -6.37
N ASP A 234 -4.12 -21.01 -7.03
CA ASP A 234 -3.47 -20.80 -8.35
C ASP A 234 -4.24 -21.53 -9.47
N LEU A 235 -5.58 -21.55 -9.39
CA LEU A 235 -6.41 -22.18 -10.40
C LEU A 235 -6.44 -21.33 -11.67
N ARG A 236 -6.36 -21.97 -12.84
CA ARG A 236 -6.18 -21.32 -14.14
C ARG A 236 -7.14 -21.86 -15.19
N GLY A 237 -7.18 -21.16 -16.34
CA GLY A 237 -8.00 -21.58 -17.48
C GLY A 237 -9.47 -21.14 -17.34
N THR A 238 -10.34 -21.67 -18.20
CA THR A 238 -11.76 -21.37 -18.19
C THR A 238 -12.55 -22.27 -17.25
N LEU A 239 -13.70 -21.79 -16.78
CA LEU A 239 -14.61 -22.59 -15.96
C LEU A 239 -15.18 -23.74 -16.82
N PRO A 240 -15.08 -24.99 -16.36
CA PRO A 240 -15.55 -26.13 -17.13
C PRO A 240 -17.10 -26.13 -17.23
N SER A 241 -17.62 -26.53 -18.38
CA SER A 241 -19.06 -26.54 -18.64
C SER A 241 -19.87 -27.41 -17.65
N CYS A 242 -19.23 -28.43 -17.06
CA CYS A 242 -19.89 -29.30 -16.08
C CYS A 242 -20.30 -28.59 -14.78
N LEU A 243 -19.72 -27.42 -14.46
CA LEU A 243 -20.20 -26.62 -13.32
C LEU A 243 -21.69 -26.25 -13.45
N ALA A 244 -22.24 -26.18 -14.66
CA ALA A 244 -23.66 -25.99 -14.90
C ALA A 244 -24.55 -27.04 -14.22
N ASN A 245 -23.99 -28.22 -13.87
CA ASN A 245 -24.72 -29.28 -13.17
C ASN A 245 -24.96 -29.00 -11.67
N LEU A 246 -24.25 -28.02 -11.10
CA LEU A 246 -24.36 -27.66 -9.67
C LEU A 246 -25.57 -26.73 -9.42
N THR A 247 -26.75 -27.13 -9.90
CA THR A 247 -27.96 -26.30 -9.91
C THR A 247 -28.49 -25.93 -8.52
N SER A 248 -28.05 -26.62 -7.46
CA SER A 248 -28.40 -26.31 -6.08
C SER A 248 -27.52 -25.22 -5.47
N LEU A 249 -26.43 -24.82 -6.15
CA LEU A 249 -25.41 -23.91 -5.61
C LEU A 249 -25.98 -22.52 -5.32
N GLN A 250 -25.80 -22.08 -4.07
CA GLN A 250 -26.29 -20.78 -3.58
C GLN A 250 -25.16 -19.78 -3.36
N GLN A 251 -23.97 -20.26 -3.02
CA GLN A 251 -22.79 -19.43 -2.80
C GLN A 251 -21.59 -20.02 -3.54
N LEU A 252 -20.99 -19.21 -4.37
CA LEU A 252 -19.75 -19.54 -5.10
C LEU A 252 -18.72 -18.45 -4.88
N ASP A 253 -17.56 -18.84 -4.36
CA ASP A 253 -16.38 -18.00 -4.24
C ASP A 253 -15.22 -18.68 -4.96
N ILE A 254 -14.74 -18.03 -6.03
CA ILE A 254 -13.56 -18.42 -6.80
C ILE A 254 -12.59 -17.21 -6.93
N SER A 255 -12.71 -16.25 -6.04
CA SER A 255 -11.90 -15.04 -6.02
C SER A 255 -10.41 -15.34 -5.81
N SER A 256 -9.54 -14.40 -6.16
CA SER A 256 -8.09 -14.51 -5.98
C SER A 256 -7.53 -15.81 -6.58
N ASN A 257 -7.73 -15.96 -7.89
CA ASN A 257 -7.21 -17.03 -8.71
C ASN A 257 -6.71 -16.47 -10.06
N HIS A 258 -6.40 -17.33 -11.03
CA HIS A 258 -5.97 -16.95 -12.37
C HIS A 258 -6.94 -17.45 -13.46
N PHE A 259 -8.24 -17.50 -13.15
CA PHE A 259 -9.25 -17.88 -14.13
C PHE A 259 -9.34 -16.86 -15.25
N ILE A 260 -9.56 -17.35 -16.48
CA ILE A 260 -9.74 -16.57 -17.70
C ILE A 260 -11.07 -16.89 -18.38
N GLY A 261 -11.45 -16.08 -19.36
CA GLY A 261 -12.59 -16.33 -20.24
C GLY A 261 -13.69 -15.30 -20.10
N ASN A 262 -14.61 -15.31 -21.04
CA ASN A 262 -15.73 -14.38 -21.06
C ASN A 262 -16.91 -14.95 -20.27
N ILE A 263 -17.39 -14.19 -19.28
CA ILE A 263 -18.51 -14.60 -18.42
C ILE A 263 -19.81 -14.80 -19.21
N SER A 264 -19.98 -14.12 -20.34
CA SER A 264 -21.18 -14.25 -21.20
C SER A 264 -21.41 -15.67 -21.74
N ILE A 265 -20.36 -16.46 -21.89
CA ILE A 265 -20.42 -17.85 -22.37
C ILE A 265 -20.05 -18.87 -21.28
N SER A 266 -19.90 -18.42 -20.05
CA SER A 266 -19.54 -19.28 -18.92
C SER A 266 -20.72 -20.09 -18.40
N PRO A 267 -20.49 -21.21 -17.72
CA PRO A 267 -21.57 -22.00 -17.11
C PRO A 267 -22.30 -21.26 -15.98
N LEU A 268 -21.75 -20.16 -15.47
CA LEU A 268 -22.34 -19.40 -14.37
C LEU A 268 -23.73 -18.86 -14.69
N GLY A 269 -23.99 -18.50 -15.96
CA GLY A 269 -25.31 -18.02 -16.41
C GLY A 269 -26.46 -19.00 -16.19
N THR A 270 -26.18 -20.29 -15.97
CA THR A 270 -27.18 -21.34 -15.71
C THR A 270 -27.45 -21.61 -14.22
N LEU A 271 -26.59 -21.12 -13.31
CA LEU A 271 -26.68 -21.37 -11.86
C LEU A 271 -27.69 -20.43 -11.18
N THR A 272 -28.94 -20.48 -11.56
CA THR A 272 -29.99 -19.53 -11.14
C THR A 272 -30.37 -19.60 -9.65
N SER A 273 -29.83 -20.55 -8.88
CA SER A 273 -30.00 -20.65 -7.43
C SER A 273 -29.02 -19.76 -6.64
N LEU A 274 -28.03 -19.14 -7.30
CA LEU A 274 -27.03 -18.33 -6.63
C LEU A 274 -27.65 -17.12 -5.93
N HIS A 275 -27.22 -16.92 -4.67
CA HIS A 275 -27.50 -15.73 -3.86
C HIS A 275 -26.24 -14.86 -3.75
N LYS A 276 -25.05 -15.51 -3.69
CA LYS A 276 -23.75 -14.85 -3.56
C LYS A 276 -22.78 -15.42 -4.59
N LEU A 277 -22.18 -14.51 -5.37
CA LEU A 277 -21.17 -14.83 -6.39
C LEU A 277 -19.96 -13.90 -6.23
N GLN A 278 -18.78 -14.50 -6.00
CA GLN A 278 -17.51 -13.81 -5.88
C GLN A 278 -16.53 -14.32 -6.94
N LEU A 279 -16.13 -13.44 -7.83
CA LEU A 279 -15.24 -13.68 -8.97
C LEU A 279 -13.99 -12.79 -8.91
N SER A 280 -13.87 -11.94 -7.89
CA SER A 280 -12.86 -10.90 -7.80
C SER A 280 -11.42 -11.43 -7.91
N ARG A 281 -10.50 -10.54 -8.32
CA ARG A 281 -9.07 -10.87 -8.47
C ARG A 281 -8.84 -12.10 -9.34
N ASN A 282 -9.31 -12.01 -10.59
CA ASN A 282 -9.12 -12.99 -11.63
C ASN A 282 -8.82 -12.28 -12.97
N LEU A 283 -8.82 -13.02 -14.07
CA LEU A 283 -8.59 -12.51 -15.42
C LEU A 283 -9.82 -12.72 -16.32
N PHE A 284 -11.02 -12.67 -15.74
CA PHE A 284 -12.26 -12.77 -16.48
C PHE A 284 -12.55 -11.51 -17.30
N LYS A 285 -13.23 -11.69 -18.43
CA LYS A 285 -13.88 -10.61 -19.16
C LYS A 285 -15.35 -10.56 -18.81
N ILE A 286 -15.78 -9.47 -18.17
CA ILE A 286 -17.12 -9.32 -17.59
C ILE A 286 -17.86 -8.21 -18.35
N PRO A 287 -19.02 -8.49 -18.96
CA PRO A 287 -19.82 -7.47 -19.58
C PRO A 287 -20.43 -6.55 -18.51
N ILE A 288 -20.32 -5.24 -18.69
CA ILE A 288 -20.86 -4.27 -17.73
C ILE A 288 -22.38 -4.37 -17.58
N SER A 289 -23.09 -4.87 -18.60
CA SER A 289 -24.54 -5.05 -18.56
C SER A 289 -24.99 -6.13 -17.60
N LEU A 290 -24.10 -7.05 -17.18
CA LEU A 290 -24.42 -8.25 -16.41
C LEU A 290 -25.51 -9.14 -17.04
N LEU A 291 -25.75 -9.05 -18.35
CA LEU A 291 -26.77 -9.78 -19.09
C LEU A 291 -26.80 -11.29 -18.80
N PRO A 292 -25.64 -12.00 -18.64
CA PRO A 292 -25.63 -13.43 -18.31
C PRO A 292 -26.39 -13.80 -17.04
N PHE A 293 -26.53 -12.86 -16.11
CA PHE A 293 -27.16 -13.09 -14.81
C PHE A 293 -28.62 -12.66 -14.71
N PHE A 294 -29.23 -12.12 -15.79
CA PHE A 294 -30.59 -11.57 -15.74
C PHE A 294 -31.66 -12.54 -15.25
N ASN A 295 -31.44 -13.84 -15.38
CA ASN A 295 -32.34 -14.88 -14.89
C ASN A 295 -32.12 -15.31 -13.40
N HIS A 296 -31.11 -14.76 -12.73
CA HIS A 296 -30.76 -15.13 -11.34
C HIS A 296 -31.64 -14.38 -10.32
N SER A 297 -32.91 -14.76 -10.18
CA SER A 297 -33.86 -14.03 -9.33
C SER A 297 -33.49 -13.98 -7.82
N LYS A 298 -32.55 -14.78 -7.40
CA LYS A 298 -32.09 -14.87 -6.01
C LYS A 298 -30.77 -14.17 -5.72
N LEU A 299 -30.06 -13.67 -6.77
CA LEU A 299 -28.76 -13.04 -6.64
C LEU A 299 -28.89 -11.70 -5.91
N LYS A 300 -28.13 -11.56 -4.81
CA LYS A 300 -28.09 -10.39 -3.95
C LYS A 300 -26.72 -9.80 -3.81
N PHE A 301 -25.70 -10.62 -3.85
CA PHE A 301 -24.29 -10.23 -3.69
C PHE A 301 -23.51 -10.66 -4.92
N LEU A 302 -22.93 -9.66 -5.62
CA LEU A 302 -22.07 -9.86 -6.77
C LEU A 302 -20.78 -9.05 -6.60
N ASP A 303 -19.66 -9.76 -6.55
CA ASP A 303 -18.33 -9.19 -6.42
C ASP A 303 -17.46 -9.71 -7.57
N CYS A 304 -17.05 -8.78 -8.42
CA CYS A 304 -16.24 -9.03 -9.61
C CYS A 304 -14.99 -8.13 -9.68
N HIS A 305 -14.59 -7.49 -8.56
CA HIS A 305 -13.52 -6.51 -8.58
C HIS A 305 -12.18 -7.08 -9.10
N GLU A 306 -11.32 -6.20 -9.61
CA GLU A 306 -10.04 -6.58 -10.22
C GLU A 306 -10.17 -7.66 -11.31
N ASN A 307 -11.14 -7.48 -12.24
CA ASN A 307 -11.26 -8.20 -13.49
C ASN A 307 -11.29 -7.20 -14.67
N GLU A 308 -11.33 -7.69 -15.91
CA GLU A 308 -11.46 -6.86 -17.11
C GLU A 308 -12.95 -6.61 -17.41
N ILE A 309 -13.41 -5.36 -17.25
CA ILE A 309 -14.79 -4.96 -17.56
C ILE A 309 -14.86 -4.43 -18.99
N TYR A 310 -15.89 -4.82 -19.75
CA TYR A 310 -16.08 -4.35 -21.13
C TYR A 310 -17.52 -3.96 -21.42
N ALA A 311 -17.69 -3.01 -22.36
CA ALA A 311 -19.00 -2.59 -22.86
C ALA A 311 -19.59 -3.60 -23.85
N ASP A 312 -20.86 -3.92 -23.67
CA ASP A 312 -21.61 -4.70 -24.68
C ASP A 312 -22.04 -3.81 -25.85
N ILE A 313 -21.96 -4.35 -27.07
CA ILE A 313 -22.31 -3.63 -28.29
C ILE A 313 -23.84 -3.57 -28.49
N ASP A 314 -24.55 -4.67 -28.19
CA ASP A 314 -26.01 -4.79 -28.34
C ASP A 314 -26.64 -5.36 -27.05
N VAL A 315 -27.07 -4.50 -26.15
CA VAL A 315 -27.79 -4.94 -24.94
C VAL A 315 -29.29 -4.97 -25.26
N PRO A 316 -29.93 -6.15 -25.31
CA PRO A 316 -31.38 -6.24 -25.53
C PRO A 316 -32.11 -5.52 -24.39
N ASN A 317 -33.28 -4.96 -24.69
CA ASN A 317 -34.11 -4.23 -23.73
C ASN A 317 -34.78 -5.23 -22.74
N LEU A 318 -33.96 -5.98 -21.98
CA LEU A 318 -34.39 -6.97 -21.00
C LEU A 318 -34.24 -6.40 -19.58
N THR A 319 -35.15 -6.77 -18.70
CA THR A 319 -35.09 -6.39 -17.28
C THR A 319 -34.50 -7.53 -16.45
N PRO A 320 -33.57 -7.23 -15.54
CA PRO A 320 -32.99 -8.24 -14.62
C PRO A 320 -34.05 -8.74 -13.64
N LYS A 321 -34.03 -10.04 -13.34
CA LYS A 321 -34.90 -10.64 -12.30
C LYS A 321 -34.32 -10.49 -10.90
N PHE A 322 -33.03 -10.19 -10.78
CA PHE A 322 -32.33 -9.98 -9.50
C PHE A 322 -32.58 -8.57 -8.94
N GLN A 323 -32.43 -8.49 -7.60
CA GLN A 323 -32.32 -7.23 -6.86
C GLN A 323 -31.09 -7.36 -5.98
N LEU A 324 -29.99 -6.70 -6.40
CA LEU A 324 -28.72 -6.74 -5.68
C LEU A 324 -28.79 -5.88 -4.42
N GLU A 325 -28.14 -6.34 -3.37
CA GLU A 325 -27.81 -5.61 -2.16
C GLU A 325 -26.38 -5.07 -2.25
N THR A 326 -25.46 -5.87 -2.82
CA THR A 326 -24.05 -5.50 -3.03
C THR A 326 -23.66 -5.74 -4.48
N LEU A 327 -23.06 -4.72 -5.07
CA LEU A 327 -22.47 -4.76 -6.41
C LEU A 327 -21.07 -4.17 -6.36
N ASP A 328 -20.07 -4.97 -6.70
CA ASP A 328 -18.70 -4.55 -6.90
C ASP A 328 -18.23 -5.04 -8.28
N LEU A 329 -17.97 -4.10 -9.18
CA LEU A 329 -17.40 -4.33 -10.51
C LEU A 329 -16.06 -3.60 -10.66
N SER A 330 -15.54 -2.98 -9.58
CA SER A 330 -14.33 -2.16 -9.64
C SER A 330 -13.18 -2.89 -10.34
N GLY A 331 -12.54 -2.23 -11.30
CA GLY A 331 -11.50 -2.85 -12.11
C GLY A 331 -11.21 -2.07 -13.37
N GLN A 332 -10.29 -2.57 -14.17
CA GLN A 332 -9.87 -1.88 -15.38
C GLN A 332 -10.76 -2.23 -16.57
N GLY A 333 -11.08 -1.23 -17.37
CA GLY A 333 -11.80 -1.46 -18.63
C GLY A 333 -12.54 -0.26 -19.18
N ASP A 334 -13.16 -0.46 -20.33
CA ASP A 334 -14.05 0.51 -20.98
C ASP A 334 -15.48 0.00 -20.89
N GLY A 335 -16.25 0.53 -19.96
CA GLY A 335 -17.66 0.22 -19.75
C GLY A 335 -18.61 0.95 -20.70
N GLY A 336 -18.10 1.91 -21.47
CA GLY A 336 -18.88 2.68 -22.43
C GLY A 336 -19.82 3.69 -21.78
N VAL A 337 -21.08 3.31 -21.56
CA VAL A 337 -22.09 4.14 -20.89
C VAL A 337 -22.53 3.50 -19.58
N PHE A 338 -23.12 4.30 -18.70
CA PHE A 338 -23.61 3.80 -17.41
C PHE A 338 -24.61 2.64 -17.59
N PRO A 339 -24.47 1.51 -16.88
CA PRO A 339 -25.20 0.29 -17.17
C PRO A 339 -26.69 0.40 -16.82
N LYS A 340 -27.56 0.22 -17.82
CA LYS A 340 -29.02 0.40 -17.71
C LYS A 340 -29.70 -0.54 -16.71
N PHE A 341 -29.14 -1.70 -16.37
CA PHE A 341 -29.76 -2.61 -15.42
C PHE A 341 -29.88 -1.99 -14.03
N LEU A 342 -29.04 -1.00 -13.70
CA LEU A 342 -29.08 -0.27 -12.42
C LEU A 342 -30.37 0.56 -12.28
N ASP A 343 -31.01 0.99 -13.35
CA ASP A 343 -32.31 1.69 -13.31
C ASP A 343 -33.40 0.84 -12.66
N TYR A 344 -33.26 -0.48 -12.68
CA TYR A 344 -34.20 -1.45 -12.12
C TYR A 344 -33.82 -1.94 -10.73
N GLN A 345 -32.72 -1.42 -10.13
CA GLN A 345 -32.30 -1.83 -8.79
C GLN A 345 -32.83 -0.84 -7.75
N HIS A 346 -33.45 -1.38 -6.68
CA HIS A 346 -34.06 -0.58 -5.60
C HIS A 346 -33.64 -1.07 -4.21
N LYS A 347 -32.71 -2.03 -4.11
CA LYS A 347 -32.25 -2.62 -2.87
C LYS A 347 -30.75 -2.54 -2.63
N LEU A 348 -30.07 -1.79 -3.49
CA LEU A 348 -28.62 -1.62 -3.35
C LEU A 348 -28.28 -0.92 -2.04
N GLU A 349 -27.33 -1.49 -1.34
CA GLU A 349 -26.73 -0.99 -0.10
C GLU A 349 -25.28 -0.59 -0.33
N TYR A 350 -24.56 -1.30 -1.21
CA TYR A 350 -23.17 -1.05 -1.58
C TYR A 350 -23.00 -1.12 -3.10
N VAL A 351 -22.36 -0.09 -3.67
CA VAL A 351 -22.00 -0.03 -5.10
C VAL A 351 -20.57 0.47 -5.24
N ASP A 352 -19.75 -0.31 -5.92
CA ASP A 352 -18.41 0.08 -6.34
C ASP A 352 -18.22 -0.21 -7.84
N LEU A 353 -17.93 0.84 -8.60
CA LEU A 353 -17.65 0.81 -10.04
C LEU A 353 -16.30 1.49 -10.34
N SER A 354 -15.41 1.57 -9.37
CA SER A 354 -14.12 2.26 -9.45
C SER A 354 -13.29 1.78 -10.65
N ASP A 355 -12.54 2.71 -11.25
CA ASP A 355 -11.57 2.48 -12.33
C ASP A 355 -12.16 1.96 -13.66
N ILE A 356 -13.49 1.97 -13.83
CA ILE A 356 -14.17 1.62 -15.07
C ILE A 356 -14.45 2.91 -15.86
N LYS A 357 -13.85 3.06 -17.04
CA LYS A 357 -14.12 4.22 -17.91
C LYS A 357 -15.56 4.19 -18.42
N MET A 358 -16.38 5.10 -17.94
CA MET A 358 -17.79 5.25 -18.34
C MET A 358 -18.06 6.68 -18.77
N LYS A 359 -18.89 6.85 -19.81
CA LYS A 359 -19.38 8.17 -20.23
C LYS A 359 -20.71 8.45 -19.56
N GLY A 360 -20.86 9.63 -18.99
CA GLY A 360 -22.11 10.07 -18.38
C GLY A 360 -21.90 11.09 -17.27
N GLU A 361 -23.02 11.44 -16.67
CA GLU A 361 -23.08 12.36 -15.52
C GLU A 361 -23.15 11.57 -14.21
N PHE A 362 -23.08 12.28 -13.09
CA PHE A 362 -23.25 11.68 -11.76
C PHE A 362 -24.63 11.00 -11.62
N PRO A 363 -24.71 9.73 -11.25
CA PRO A 363 -25.95 8.97 -11.22
C PRO A 363 -26.79 9.28 -9.95
N HIS A 364 -27.25 10.53 -9.79
CA HIS A 364 -28.05 10.96 -8.63
C HIS A 364 -29.35 10.16 -8.46
N TRP A 365 -29.91 9.64 -9.59
CA TRP A 365 -31.08 8.76 -9.59
C TRP A 365 -30.81 7.42 -8.89
N LEU A 366 -29.58 6.90 -8.96
CA LEU A 366 -29.19 5.65 -8.31
C LEU A 366 -29.31 5.77 -6.79
N ILE A 367 -28.89 6.92 -6.24
CA ILE A 367 -29.06 7.24 -4.82
C ILE A 367 -30.55 7.39 -4.48
N GLY A 368 -31.30 8.11 -5.31
CA GLY A 368 -32.74 8.33 -5.11
C GLY A 368 -33.56 7.04 -5.15
N ASN A 369 -33.20 6.10 -6.00
CA ASN A 369 -33.89 4.81 -6.16
C ASN A 369 -33.55 3.82 -5.03
N ASN A 370 -32.38 3.93 -4.40
CA ASN A 370 -31.87 2.98 -3.42
C ASN A 370 -31.76 3.62 -2.04
N THR A 371 -32.87 3.72 -1.34
CA THR A 371 -32.97 4.44 -0.06
C THR A 371 -32.13 3.89 1.10
N LYS A 372 -31.55 2.68 0.95
CA LYS A 372 -30.65 2.04 1.91
C LYS A 372 -29.17 2.08 1.50
N LEU A 373 -28.87 2.72 0.38
CA LEU A 373 -27.51 2.82 -0.11
C LEU A 373 -26.64 3.52 0.93
N TYR A 374 -25.61 2.84 1.46
CA TYR A 374 -24.71 3.43 2.42
C TYR A 374 -23.31 3.70 1.84
N THR A 375 -22.93 3.03 0.74
CA THR A 375 -21.66 3.26 0.05
C THR A 375 -21.89 3.38 -1.45
N LEU A 376 -21.31 4.45 -2.03
CA LEU A 376 -21.22 4.65 -3.48
C LEU A 376 -19.79 5.07 -3.83
N HIS A 377 -19.06 4.20 -4.52
CA HIS A 377 -17.71 4.43 -5.01
C HIS A 377 -17.70 4.46 -6.54
N LEU A 378 -17.28 5.60 -7.10
CA LEU A 378 -17.14 5.85 -8.53
C LEU A 378 -15.83 6.61 -8.85
N PRO A 379 -14.70 6.38 -8.14
CA PRO A 379 -13.46 7.06 -8.49
C PRO A 379 -12.92 6.58 -9.83
N SER A 380 -12.21 7.46 -10.54
CA SER A 380 -11.55 7.18 -11.83
C SER A 380 -12.47 6.63 -12.93
N CYS A 381 -13.76 7.02 -12.93
CA CYS A 381 -14.76 6.50 -13.86
C CYS A 381 -14.90 7.30 -15.15
N SER A 382 -14.13 8.38 -15.36
CA SER A 382 -14.27 9.31 -16.49
C SER A 382 -15.65 9.99 -16.61
N LEU A 383 -16.40 10.06 -15.51
CA LEU A 383 -17.68 10.78 -15.43
C LEU A 383 -17.46 12.28 -15.54
N SER A 384 -18.44 12.99 -16.08
CA SER A 384 -18.31 14.43 -16.36
C SER A 384 -19.63 15.16 -16.20
N GLY A 385 -19.62 16.49 -16.40
CA GLY A 385 -20.81 17.31 -16.30
C GLY A 385 -21.07 17.85 -14.90
N PRO A 386 -22.28 18.36 -14.63
CA PRO A 386 -22.63 18.92 -13.34
C PRO A 386 -22.90 17.85 -12.29
N LEU A 387 -22.58 18.17 -11.04
CA LEU A 387 -22.88 17.31 -9.88
C LEU A 387 -24.33 17.57 -9.43
N HIS A 388 -25.27 16.77 -9.91
CA HIS A 388 -26.67 16.85 -9.47
C HIS A 388 -26.89 16.03 -8.19
N LEU A 389 -27.71 16.55 -7.27
CA LEU A 389 -28.09 15.83 -6.05
C LEU A 389 -29.47 15.18 -6.19
N PRO A 390 -29.79 14.13 -5.44
CA PRO A 390 -31.12 13.55 -5.40
C PRO A 390 -32.13 14.58 -4.85
N MET A 391 -33.41 14.45 -5.23
CA MET A 391 -34.47 15.40 -4.81
C MET A 391 -34.73 15.40 -3.30
N HIS A 392 -34.48 14.27 -2.63
CA HIS A 392 -34.76 14.08 -1.21
C HIS A 392 -33.49 13.76 -0.44
N SER A 393 -33.44 14.17 0.83
CA SER A 393 -32.31 13.86 1.72
C SER A 393 -32.13 12.36 1.89
N HIS A 394 -30.89 11.89 1.74
CA HIS A 394 -30.52 10.48 1.88
C HIS A 394 -29.72 10.26 3.16
N VAL A 395 -30.43 9.85 4.22
CA VAL A 395 -29.87 9.73 5.58
C VAL A 395 -29.00 8.49 5.80
N TYR A 396 -29.06 7.50 4.89
CA TYR A 396 -28.28 6.25 5.02
C TYR A 396 -26.93 6.33 4.30
N LEU A 397 -26.73 7.25 3.35
CA LEU A 397 -25.46 7.38 2.64
C LEU A 397 -24.37 7.83 3.62
N SER A 398 -23.40 6.99 3.82
CA SER A 398 -22.28 7.17 4.75
C SER A 398 -20.95 7.39 4.01
N HIS A 399 -20.76 6.73 2.87
CA HIS A 399 -19.52 6.82 2.08
C HIS A 399 -19.83 7.20 0.63
N LEU A 400 -19.26 8.33 0.21
CA LEU A 400 -19.34 8.80 -1.18
C LEU A 400 -17.94 9.14 -1.68
N ASP A 401 -17.49 8.40 -2.70
CA ASP A 401 -16.25 8.68 -3.42
C ASP A 401 -16.54 8.85 -4.91
N ILE A 402 -16.25 10.01 -5.45
CA ILE A 402 -16.32 10.31 -6.90
C ILE A 402 -15.04 11.01 -7.36
N SER A 403 -13.93 10.71 -6.69
CA SER A 403 -12.63 11.30 -7.01
C SER A 403 -12.13 10.90 -8.41
N ASP A 404 -11.16 11.63 -8.90
CA ASP A 404 -10.47 11.39 -10.16
C ASP A 404 -11.41 11.24 -11.36
N ASN A 405 -12.37 12.16 -11.48
CA ASN A 405 -13.31 12.26 -12.57
C ASN A 405 -13.19 13.62 -13.32
N SER A 406 -14.16 13.99 -14.12
CA SER A 406 -14.15 15.24 -14.91
C SER A 406 -15.32 16.15 -14.57
N PHE A 407 -15.83 16.13 -13.35
CA PHE A 407 -16.88 17.04 -12.90
C PHE A 407 -16.36 18.47 -12.89
N ASN A 408 -17.08 19.41 -13.49
CA ASN A 408 -16.61 20.79 -13.72
C ASN A 408 -17.61 21.88 -13.30
N SER A 409 -18.54 21.57 -12.40
CA SER A 409 -19.54 22.48 -11.85
C SER A 409 -19.18 22.94 -10.43
N PRO A 410 -19.87 23.97 -9.90
CA PRO A 410 -19.85 24.22 -8.47
C PRO A 410 -20.36 23.03 -7.68
N ILE A 411 -19.85 22.85 -6.45
CA ILE A 411 -20.44 21.89 -5.50
C ILE A 411 -21.83 22.43 -5.11
N PRO A 412 -22.91 21.63 -5.22
CA PRO A 412 -24.24 22.09 -4.87
C PRO A 412 -24.35 22.59 -3.43
N THR A 413 -24.98 23.75 -3.23
CA THR A 413 -25.09 24.42 -1.92
C THR A 413 -25.82 23.59 -0.88
N GLU A 414 -26.69 22.69 -1.29
CA GLU A 414 -27.54 21.84 -0.45
C GLU A 414 -26.88 20.50 -0.07
N ILE A 415 -25.63 20.21 -0.48
CA ILE A 415 -24.99 18.92 -0.31
C ILE A 415 -25.03 18.41 1.15
N GLY A 416 -24.77 19.29 2.14
CA GLY A 416 -24.82 18.93 3.54
C GLY A 416 -26.23 18.67 4.08
N VAL A 417 -27.26 19.18 3.38
CA VAL A 417 -28.67 18.92 3.72
C VAL A 417 -29.13 17.60 3.12
N GLN A 418 -28.66 17.31 1.90
CA GLN A 418 -29.05 16.11 1.17
C GLN A 418 -28.34 14.86 1.73
N PHE A 419 -27.14 15.01 2.26
CA PHE A 419 -26.33 13.89 2.80
C PHE A 419 -25.85 14.19 4.23
N PRO A 420 -26.77 14.34 5.22
CA PRO A 420 -26.40 14.82 6.57
C PRO A 420 -25.55 13.84 7.37
N ASN A 421 -25.57 12.54 7.05
CA ASN A 421 -24.91 11.48 7.81
C ASN A 421 -23.67 10.91 7.08
N LEU A 422 -23.12 11.64 6.11
CA LEU A 422 -21.86 11.23 5.51
C LEU A 422 -20.75 11.17 6.56
N TYR A 423 -20.01 10.06 6.52
CA TYR A 423 -18.83 9.77 7.30
C TYR A 423 -17.56 10.02 6.48
N PHE A 424 -17.62 9.71 5.20
CA PHE A 424 -16.53 9.82 4.23
C PHE A 424 -17.04 10.49 2.96
N LEU A 425 -16.40 11.61 2.57
CA LEU A 425 -16.67 12.30 1.31
C LEU A 425 -15.36 12.60 0.59
N ASN A 426 -15.20 12.07 -0.59
CA ASN A 426 -14.06 12.31 -1.46
C ASN A 426 -14.54 12.83 -2.83
N LEU A 427 -14.22 14.09 -3.14
CA LEU A 427 -14.49 14.77 -4.41
C LEU A 427 -13.18 15.21 -5.10
N SER A 428 -12.02 14.69 -4.65
CA SER A 428 -10.70 15.10 -5.13
C SER A 428 -10.47 14.76 -6.60
N GLY A 429 -9.47 15.39 -7.23
CA GLY A 429 -9.06 15.05 -8.60
C GLY A 429 -10.15 15.34 -9.64
N ASN A 430 -10.84 16.47 -9.53
CA ASN A 430 -11.90 16.89 -10.43
C ASN A 430 -11.64 18.32 -10.98
N GLY A 431 -12.60 18.86 -11.70
CA GLY A 431 -12.57 20.25 -12.18
C GLY A 431 -13.57 21.15 -11.43
N LEU A 432 -13.95 20.79 -10.22
CA LEU A 432 -14.96 21.52 -9.43
C LEU A 432 -14.52 22.97 -9.17
N ILE A 433 -15.47 23.90 -9.31
CA ILE A 433 -15.24 25.36 -9.24
C ILE A 433 -16.11 26.01 -8.17
N GLY A 434 -15.87 27.31 -7.91
CA GLY A 434 -16.66 28.11 -6.95
C GLY A 434 -16.30 27.82 -5.50
N ASP A 435 -17.14 28.25 -4.59
CA ASP A 435 -16.85 28.24 -3.17
C ASP A 435 -17.22 26.90 -2.50
N ILE A 436 -16.57 26.58 -1.38
CA ILE A 436 -16.95 25.45 -0.54
C ILE A 436 -18.29 25.78 0.16
N PRO A 437 -19.35 24.96 -0.01
CA PRO A 437 -20.65 25.24 0.59
C PRO A 437 -20.63 25.24 2.13
N SER A 438 -21.25 26.25 2.75
CA SER A 438 -21.41 26.31 4.22
C SER A 438 -22.25 25.15 4.78
N SER A 439 -23.11 24.56 3.95
CA SER A 439 -23.95 23.41 4.33
C SER A 439 -23.15 22.17 4.76
N PHE A 440 -21.87 22.08 4.41
CA PHE A 440 -21.01 21.03 4.96
C PHE A 440 -21.04 20.99 6.49
N GLY A 441 -21.20 22.14 7.16
CA GLY A 441 -21.34 22.20 8.61
C GLY A 441 -22.53 21.43 9.19
N LYS A 442 -23.45 20.93 8.37
CA LYS A 442 -24.56 20.06 8.81
C LYS A 442 -24.16 18.58 8.88
N MET A 443 -23.01 18.21 8.34
CA MET A 443 -22.50 16.84 8.34
C MET A 443 -21.70 16.54 9.62
N SER A 444 -22.36 16.49 10.77
CA SER A 444 -21.69 16.35 12.08
C SER A 444 -20.95 15.02 12.26
N GLN A 445 -21.27 14.00 11.46
CA GLN A 445 -20.64 12.68 11.48
C GLN A 445 -19.42 12.57 10.54
N LEU A 446 -19.14 13.62 9.76
CA LEU A 446 -18.10 13.59 8.75
C LEU A 446 -16.71 13.47 9.40
N ILE A 447 -15.98 12.38 9.06
CA ILE A 447 -14.62 12.10 9.54
C ILE A 447 -13.58 12.48 8.50
N LYS A 448 -13.82 12.19 7.22
CA LYS A 448 -12.93 12.59 6.14
C LYS A 448 -13.65 13.42 5.10
N LEU A 449 -13.10 14.62 4.83
CA LEU A 449 -13.45 15.46 3.71
C LEU A 449 -12.21 15.68 2.85
N ASP A 450 -12.27 15.23 1.59
CA ASP A 450 -11.21 15.41 0.62
C ASP A 450 -11.75 16.14 -0.62
N LEU A 451 -11.31 17.39 -0.80
CA LEU A 451 -11.65 18.25 -1.94
C LEU A 451 -10.39 18.63 -2.75
N SER A 452 -9.27 17.94 -2.53
CA SER A 452 -8.00 18.27 -3.14
C SER A 452 -8.02 18.16 -4.67
N ASN A 453 -7.03 18.79 -5.31
CA ASN A 453 -6.86 18.75 -6.77
C ASN A 453 -8.12 19.15 -7.54
N ASN A 454 -8.67 20.33 -7.20
CA ASN A 454 -9.82 20.93 -7.86
C ASN A 454 -9.52 22.40 -8.24
N ARG A 455 -10.53 23.16 -8.61
CA ARG A 455 -10.43 24.62 -8.92
C ARG A 455 -11.31 25.44 -7.98
N LEU A 456 -11.51 24.94 -6.75
CA LEU A 456 -12.33 25.63 -5.74
C LEU A 456 -11.70 26.95 -5.35
N SER A 457 -12.53 27.95 -5.08
CA SER A 457 -12.14 29.34 -4.77
C SER A 457 -12.79 29.81 -3.47
N GLY A 458 -12.62 31.08 -3.12
CA GLY A 458 -13.19 31.65 -1.91
C GLY A 458 -12.46 31.25 -0.64
N ILE A 459 -13.17 31.25 0.48
CA ILE A 459 -12.60 30.99 1.82
C ILE A 459 -13.10 29.67 2.38
N ILE A 460 -12.40 29.14 3.38
CA ILE A 460 -12.91 28.01 4.17
C ILE A 460 -14.11 28.51 5.00
N PRO A 461 -15.33 27.95 4.81
CA PRO A 461 -16.50 28.38 5.57
C PRO A 461 -16.34 28.09 7.05
N GLN A 462 -16.69 29.07 7.90
CA GLN A 462 -16.66 28.87 9.35
C GLN A 462 -17.58 27.71 9.78
N ASP A 463 -18.76 27.60 9.16
CA ASP A 463 -19.73 26.54 9.45
C ASP A 463 -19.15 25.15 9.26
N LEU A 464 -18.28 24.94 8.27
CA LEU A 464 -17.58 23.67 8.05
C LEU A 464 -16.77 23.27 9.29
N ILE A 465 -15.96 24.19 9.81
CA ILE A 465 -15.04 23.91 10.93
C ILE A 465 -15.80 23.80 12.27
N VAL A 466 -16.87 24.53 12.42
CA VAL A 466 -17.68 24.56 13.68
C VAL A 466 -18.67 23.38 13.71
N GLY A 467 -19.25 23.04 12.56
CA GLY A 467 -20.33 22.06 12.46
C GLY A 467 -19.86 20.61 12.28
N CYS A 468 -18.78 20.36 11.56
CA CYS A 468 -18.21 19.02 11.39
C CYS A 468 -17.37 18.60 12.61
N ILE A 469 -18.02 18.36 13.73
CA ILE A 469 -17.39 18.12 15.03
C ILE A 469 -16.57 16.81 15.09
N SER A 470 -16.86 15.85 14.22
CA SER A 470 -16.15 14.55 14.12
C SER A 470 -15.02 14.57 13.09
N LEU A 471 -14.74 15.72 12.46
CA LEU A 471 -13.79 15.79 11.36
C LEU A 471 -12.38 15.46 11.82
N PHE A 472 -11.83 14.40 11.25
CA PHE A 472 -10.49 13.87 11.53
C PHE A 472 -9.49 14.25 10.43
N ASN A 473 -9.91 14.20 9.16
CA ASN A 473 -9.08 14.61 8.02
C ASN A 473 -9.80 15.68 7.19
N LEU A 474 -9.18 16.86 7.08
CA LEU A 474 -9.57 17.92 6.16
C LEU A 474 -8.46 18.13 5.12
N ILE A 475 -8.75 17.78 3.86
CA ILE A 475 -7.79 17.82 2.76
C ILE A 475 -8.35 18.75 1.68
N LEU A 476 -7.73 19.93 1.52
CA LEU A 476 -8.11 20.98 0.57
C LEU A 476 -6.93 21.32 -0.39
N SER A 477 -5.90 20.49 -0.43
CA SER A 477 -4.68 20.70 -1.20
C SER A 477 -4.93 20.98 -2.67
N ASN A 478 -4.08 21.80 -3.30
CA ASN A 478 -4.11 22.06 -4.74
C ASN A 478 -5.47 22.59 -5.24
N ASN A 479 -5.84 23.79 -4.75
CA ASN A 479 -7.03 24.54 -5.15
C ASN A 479 -6.70 26.03 -5.36
N ASN A 480 -7.71 26.88 -5.55
CA ASN A 480 -7.59 28.34 -5.64
C ASN A 480 -8.17 29.05 -4.39
N LEU A 481 -8.16 28.37 -3.23
CA LEU A 481 -8.70 28.89 -1.99
C LEU A 481 -7.87 30.06 -1.48
N GLN A 482 -8.52 31.05 -0.88
CA GLN A 482 -7.89 32.31 -0.45
C GLN A 482 -8.34 32.74 0.96
N GLY A 483 -7.82 33.86 1.44
CA GLY A 483 -8.14 34.37 2.79
C GLY A 483 -7.29 33.71 3.87
N GLN A 484 -7.82 33.62 5.08
CA GLN A 484 -7.12 33.00 6.20
C GLN A 484 -7.24 31.47 6.15
N ILE A 485 -6.19 30.75 6.55
CA ILE A 485 -6.15 29.29 6.55
C ILE A 485 -7.15 28.65 7.53
N PHE A 486 -7.60 29.39 8.54
CA PHE A 486 -8.51 28.86 9.57
C PHE A 486 -9.31 29.97 10.22
N PRO A 487 -10.62 29.77 10.53
CA PRO A 487 -11.46 30.78 11.16
C PRO A 487 -11.06 31.02 12.62
N GLU A 488 -11.41 32.19 13.14
CA GLU A 488 -11.13 32.55 14.54
C GLU A 488 -11.85 31.65 15.56
N GLN A 489 -13.08 31.25 15.24
CA GLN A 489 -13.90 30.38 16.07
C GLN A 489 -13.85 28.97 15.50
N ALA A 490 -12.88 28.17 15.94
CA ALA A 490 -12.71 26.80 15.49
C ALA A 490 -13.07 25.82 16.62
N ASN A 491 -13.78 24.74 16.27
CA ASN A 491 -14.02 23.59 17.13
C ASN A 491 -13.56 22.32 16.40
N CYS A 492 -12.26 22.04 16.49
CA CYS A 492 -11.58 21.01 15.70
C CYS A 492 -10.85 19.99 16.58
N LYS A 493 -11.48 19.60 17.70
CA LYS A 493 -10.82 18.75 18.72
C LYS A 493 -10.37 17.39 18.18
N GLU A 494 -11.13 16.83 17.24
CA GLU A 494 -10.87 15.51 16.65
C GLU A 494 -9.94 15.58 15.42
N LEU A 495 -9.59 16.79 14.94
CA LEU A 495 -8.82 16.95 13.71
C LEU A 495 -7.38 16.47 13.90
N ASP A 496 -7.00 15.44 13.12
CA ASP A 496 -5.66 14.84 13.06
C ASP A 496 -4.83 15.41 11.91
N ARG A 497 -5.45 15.66 10.76
CA ARG A 497 -4.77 16.19 9.57
C ARG A 497 -5.47 17.40 9.00
N LEU A 498 -4.70 18.45 8.78
CA LEU A 498 -5.10 19.67 8.08
C LEU A 498 -4.13 19.90 6.93
N LEU A 499 -4.56 19.60 5.69
CA LEU A 499 -3.77 19.73 4.48
C LEU A 499 -4.37 20.82 3.59
N LEU A 500 -3.67 21.92 3.46
CA LEU A 500 -4.10 23.17 2.77
C LEU A 500 -3.06 23.62 1.74
N ASP A 501 -2.09 22.77 1.44
CA ASP A 501 -0.99 23.06 0.52
C ASP A 501 -1.46 23.40 -0.90
N GLY A 502 -0.62 24.12 -1.66
CA GLY A 502 -0.93 24.46 -3.05
C GLY A 502 -2.20 25.31 -3.23
N ASN A 503 -2.33 26.41 -2.44
CA ASN A 503 -3.47 27.32 -2.50
C ASN A 503 -3.03 28.80 -2.53
N GLN A 504 -3.95 29.72 -2.35
CA GLN A 504 -3.69 31.17 -2.32
C GLN A 504 -3.97 31.79 -0.95
N PHE A 505 -3.84 31.02 0.13
CA PHE A 505 -4.08 31.51 1.48
C PHE A 505 -3.09 32.62 1.87
N THR A 506 -3.57 33.60 2.62
CA THR A 506 -2.81 34.76 3.07
C THR A 506 -2.95 34.95 4.59
N GLY A 507 -2.16 35.85 5.14
CA GLY A 507 -2.18 36.14 6.59
C GLY A 507 -1.14 35.34 7.36
N SER A 508 -1.28 35.32 8.67
CA SER A 508 -0.42 34.54 9.57
C SER A 508 -1.12 33.25 10.04
N ILE A 509 -0.35 32.32 10.60
CA ILE A 509 -0.93 31.13 11.25
C ILE A 509 -1.78 31.59 12.46
N PRO A 510 -3.11 31.39 12.45
CA PRO A 510 -4.00 31.91 13.47
C PRO A 510 -3.94 31.08 14.76
N TYR A 511 -4.11 31.78 15.91
CA TYR A 511 -4.08 31.15 17.23
C TYR A 511 -5.18 30.07 17.44
N SER A 512 -6.28 30.18 16.71
CA SER A 512 -7.40 29.21 16.76
C SER A 512 -7.03 27.77 16.39
N ILE A 513 -5.94 27.55 15.66
CA ILE A 513 -5.43 26.19 15.38
C ILE A 513 -5.05 25.42 16.66
N LEU A 514 -4.72 26.10 17.76
CA LEU A 514 -4.49 25.45 19.06
C LEU A 514 -5.72 24.69 19.61
N ASN A 515 -6.92 25.02 19.13
CA ASN A 515 -8.13 24.29 19.50
C ASN A 515 -8.19 22.89 18.89
N CYS A 516 -7.39 22.62 17.84
CA CYS A 516 -7.22 21.29 17.24
C CYS A 516 -6.21 20.46 18.07
N THR A 517 -6.64 20.02 19.24
CA THR A 517 -5.73 19.44 20.27
C THR A 517 -5.11 18.11 19.86
N LEU A 518 -5.69 17.37 18.89
CA LEU A 518 -5.18 16.10 18.38
C LEU A 518 -4.40 16.25 17.07
N LEU A 519 -4.20 17.48 16.58
CA LEU A 519 -3.57 17.70 15.28
C LEU A 519 -2.16 17.12 15.25
N ASN A 520 -1.99 16.16 14.34
CA ASN A 520 -0.76 15.41 14.10
C ASN A 520 0.02 15.96 12.90
N MET A 521 -0.70 16.38 11.84
CA MET A 521 -0.12 16.90 10.63
C MET A 521 -0.75 18.24 10.25
N LEU A 522 0.09 19.26 10.12
CA LEU A 522 -0.25 20.57 9.58
C LEU A 522 0.59 20.84 8.35
N ASP A 523 -0.07 20.91 7.20
CA ASP A 523 0.53 21.26 5.94
C ASP A 523 -0.18 22.49 5.36
N VAL A 524 0.54 23.59 5.27
CA VAL A 524 0.13 24.86 4.67
C VAL A 524 1.17 25.34 3.65
N SER A 525 1.95 24.44 3.11
CA SER A 525 3.00 24.73 2.13
C SER A 525 2.44 25.30 0.83
N ASP A 526 3.28 25.87 0.02
CA ASP A 526 2.93 26.48 -1.29
C ASP A 526 1.68 27.39 -1.20
N ASN A 527 1.81 28.46 -0.40
CA ASN A 527 0.78 29.46 -0.17
C ASN A 527 1.37 30.88 -0.13
N HIS A 528 0.59 31.87 0.25
CA HIS A 528 1.01 33.26 0.37
C HIS A 528 1.05 33.75 1.83
N LEU A 529 1.23 32.83 2.77
CA LEU A 529 1.28 33.13 4.20
C LEU A 529 2.50 33.98 4.54
N PHE A 530 2.38 34.87 5.50
CA PHE A 530 3.44 35.77 5.91
C PHE A 530 3.47 36.00 7.42
N GLY A 531 4.40 36.82 7.88
CA GLY A 531 4.59 37.12 9.31
C GLY A 531 5.65 36.24 9.95
N SER A 532 5.71 36.22 11.27
CA SER A 532 6.66 35.40 12.01
C SER A 532 6.04 34.05 12.40
N ILE A 533 6.87 33.02 12.49
CA ILE A 533 6.43 31.70 13.00
C ILE A 533 6.06 31.88 14.49
N PRO A 534 4.85 31.48 14.90
CA PRO A 534 4.40 31.69 16.28
C PRO A 534 5.01 30.66 17.22
N GLY A 535 5.56 31.12 18.35
CA GLY A 535 6.16 30.24 19.38
C GLY A 535 5.18 29.33 20.12
N TRP A 536 3.87 29.58 20.00
CA TRP A 536 2.84 28.75 20.63
C TRP A 536 2.63 27.39 19.94
N ILE A 537 3.16 27.16 18.74
CA ILE A 537 3.13 25.84 18.06
C ILE A 537 3.69 24.74 18.97
N ARG A 538 4.63 25.06 19.86
CA ARG A 538 5.14 24.13 20.90
C ARG A 538 4.07 23.47 21.77
N ASN A 539 2.90 24.09 21.88
CA ASN A 539 1.79 23.61 22.72
C ASN A 539 0.93 22.57 22.01
N MET A 540 1.16 22.33 20.71
CA MET A 540 0.47 21.31 19.91
C MET A 540 1.14 19.94 20.14
N THR A 541 0.86 19.31 21.28
CA THR A 541 1.60 18.14 21.78
C THR A 541 1.53 16.90 20.90
N PHE A 542 0.52 16.78 20.04
CA PHE A 542 0.38 15.66 19.11
C PHE A 542 1.01 15.91 17.74
N LEU A 543 1.46 17.14 17.47
CA LEU A 543 2.01 17.49 16.16
C LEU A 543 3.31 16.70 15.87
N ARG A 544 3.31 15.97 14.76
CA ARG A 544 4.43 15.14 14.26
C ARG A 544 5.02 15.72 12.98
N VAL A 545 4.20 16.30 12.13
CA VAL A 545 4.59 16.87 10.84
C VAL A 545 4.14 18.32 10.79
N LEU A 546 5.08 19.21 10.51
CA LEU A 546 4.84 20.63 10.27
C LEU A 546 5.46 21.01 8.93
N ASP A 547 4.60 21.31 7.94
CA ASP A 547 5.03 21.85 6.67
C ASP A 547 4.45 23.26 6.47
N ILE A 548 5.33 24.26 6.40
CA ILE A 548 5.02 25.65 6.08
C ILE A 548 5.97 26.16 4.98
N SER A 549 6.59 25.25 4.23
CA SER A 549 7.49 25.57 3.13
C SER A 549 6.81 26.38 2.04
N GLU A 550 7.58 26.95 1.14
CA GLU A 550 7.08 27.71 -0.02
C GLU A 550 6.04 28.79 0.34
N ASN A 551 6.41 29.64 1.29
CA ASN A 551 5.59 30.73 1.78
C ASN A 551 6.40 32.06 1.90
N LYS A 552 5.84 33.07 2.57
CA LYS A 552 6.49 34.37 2.79
C LYS A 552 6.77 34.63 4.27
N PHE A 553 6.91 33.56 5.10
CA PHE A 553 7.26 33.71 6.51
C PHE A 553 8.62 34.37 6.68
N SER A 554 8.74 35.24 7.66
CA SER A 554 9.93 36.05 7.90
C SER A 554 10.27 36.16 9.39
N GLY A 555 11.39 36.80 9.71
CA GLY A 555 11.85 36.94 11.09
C GLY A 555 12.71 35.76 11.52
N THR A 556 12.92 35.62 12.83
CA THR A 556 13.79 34.59 13.43
C THR A 556 12.97 33.44 13.98
N LEU A 557 13.53 32.25 14.00
CA LEU A 557 12.92 31.11 14.65
C LEU A 557 12.79 31.34 16.17
N PRO A 558 11.61 31.16 16.76
CA PRO A 558 11.48 31.22 18.22
C PRO A 558 12.21 30.05 18.89
N SER A 559 12.76 30.24 20.07
CA SER A 559 13.38 29.16 20.83
C SER A 559 12.35 28.12 21.26
N ASN A 560 12.62 26.84 21.01
CA ASN A 560 11.74 25.72 21.34
C ASN A 560 10.31 25.91 20.83
N PHE A 561 10.13 26.32 19.57
CA PHE A 561 8.80 26.62 19.04
C PHE A 561 8.01 25.37 18.60
N VAL A 562 8.65 24.23 18.43
CA VAL A 562 8.00 22.96 18.07
C VAL A 562 7.93 22.00 19.26
N PRO A 563 6.93 21.10 19.31
CA PRO A 563 6.81 20.11 20.37
C PRO A 563 7.95 19.08 20.34
N PRO A 564 8.34 18.47 21.47
CA PRO A 564 9.45 17.51 21.53
C PRO A 564 9.25 16.24 20.68
N GLN A 565 8.00 15.86 20.41
CA GLN A 565 7.67 14.66 19.62
C GLN A 565 7.61 14.91 18.11
N ILE A 566 7.93 16.12 17.64
CA ILE A 566 7.95 16.43 16.21
C ILE A 566 8.92 15.49 15.48
N ARG A 567 8.52 15.03 14.32
CA ARG A 567 9.32 14.11 13.48
C ARG A 567 9.82 14.77 12.21
N GLU A 568 8.98 15.59 11.60
CA GLU A 568 9.27 16.21 10.32
C GLU A 568 8.94 17.70 10.37
N VAL A 569 9.90 18.52 9.93
CA VAL A 569 9.76 19.98 9.88
C VAL A 569 10.28 20.47 8.54
N TYR A 570 9.40 21.12 7.76
CA TYR A 570 9.67 21.70 6.47
C TYR A 570 9.40 23.20 6.51
N LEU A 571 10.46 24.01 6.44
CA LEU A 571 10.42 25.46 6.44
C LEU A 571 11.09 26.05 5.20
N SER A 572 11.39 25.21 4.21
CA SER A 572 12.14 25.63 3.01
C SER A 572 11.41 26.70 2.22
N ASN A 573 12.16 27.39 1.40
CA ASN A 573 11.64 28.42 0.48
C ASN A 573 10.77 29.49 1.17
N ASN A 574 11.33 30.11 2.22
CA ASN A 574 10.72 31.21 2.97
C ASN A 574 11.68 32.40 3.08
N ARG A 575 11.35 33.39 3.93
CA ARG A 575 12.16 34.56 4.21
C ARG A 575 12.69 34.59 5.64
N LEU A 576 12.89 33.41 6.23
CA LEU A 576 13.37 33.27 7.59
C LEU A 576 14.84 33.69 7.69
N GLN A 577 15.21 34.36 8.79
CA GLN A 577 16.53 34.94 8.94
C GLN A 577 17.09 34.77 10.35
N GLY A 578 18.31 35.21 10.56
CA GLY A 578 18.97 35.15 11.85
C GLY A 578 19.64 33.82 12.14
N PRO A 579 20.12 33.59 13.38
CA PRO A 579 20.82 32.37 13.73
C PRO A 579 19.87 31.18 13.92
N LEU A 580 20.37 29.98 13.69
CA LEU A 580 19.69 28.75 14.09
C LEU A 580 19.76 28.66 15.63
N THR A 581 18.74 29.18 16.29
CA THR A 581 18.64 29.20 17.76
C THR A 581 18.32 27.81 18.29
N ASN A 582 18.08 27.66 19.61
CA ASN A 582 17.65 26.41 20.22
C ASN A 582 16.21 26.00 19.85
N ALA A 583 15.81 26.32 18.63
CA ALA A 583 14.44 26.06 18.11
C ALA A 583 14.02 24.60 18.21
N PHE A 584 14.95 23.68 17.97
CA PHE A 584 14.70 22.24 17.92
C PHE A 584 15.41 21.44 19.02
N TYR A 585 16.07 22.09 19.98
CA TYR A 585 16.99 21.48 20.95
C TYR A 585 16.43 20.25 21.69
N ASN A 586 15.13 20.20 21.95
CA ASN A 586 14.46 19.13 22.68
C ASN A 586 13.78 18.07 21.80
N CYS A 587 14.00 18.10 20.46
CA CYS A 587 13.28 17.26 19.50
C CYS A 587 14.01 15.94 19.24
N SER A 588 14.01 15.01 20.20
CA SER A 588 14.69 13.71 20.06
C SER A 588 14.14 12.79 18.97
N GLU A 589 12.87 13.03 18.56
CA GLU A 589 12.18 12.22 17.56
C GLU A 589 12.39 12.74 16.13
N LEU A 590 13.11 13.85 15.95
CA LEU A 590 13.27 14.53 14.67
C LEU A 590 13.98 13.62 13.65
N MET A 591 13.35 13.39 12.51
CA MET A 591 13.82 12.57 11.39
C MET A 591 14.17 13.40 10.15
N THR A 592 13.37 14.44 9.88
CA THR A 592 13.53 15.35 8.75
C THR A 592 13.58 16.79 9.22
N LEU A 593 14.57 17.52 8.76
CA LEU A 593 14.67 18.96 8.96
C LEU A 593 15.10 19.64 7.66
N ASP A 594 14.13 20.31 7.03
CA ASP A 594 14.36 21.12 5.83
C ASP A 594 14.21 22.61 6.14
N LEU A 595 15.33 23.32 6.14
CA LEU A 595 15.43 24.77 6.31
C LEU A 595 16.03 25.44 5.06
N SER A 596 16.13 24.73 3.96
CA SER A 596 16.76 25.18 2.73
C SER A 596 16.08 26.44 2.16
N ARG A 597 16.78 27.16 1.27
CA ARG A 597 16.25 28.36 0.57
C ARG A 597 15.62 29.40 1.51
N ASN A 598 16.43 29.83 2.51
CA ASN A 598 16.08 30.86 3.47
C ASN A 598 17.25 31.86 3.63
N TYR A 599 17.21 32.72 4.63
CA TYR A 599 18.28 33.71 4.91
C TYR A 599 18.93 33.46 6.28
N PHE A 600 19.03 32.20 6.72
CA PHE A 600 19.68 31.86 7.99
C PHE A 600 21.15 32.24 7.96
N THR A 601 21.62 32.78 9.10
CA THR A 601 22.97 33.28 9.28
C THR A 601 23.67 32.61 10.46
N ARG A 602 24.96 32.93 10.68
CA ARG A 602 25.78 32.36 11.75
C ARG A 602 26.16 30.92 11.52
N ARG A 603 26.74 30.27 12.55
CA ARG A 603 27.23 28.89 12.49
C ARG A 603 26.12 27.88 12.66
N ILE A 604 26.30 26.70 12.06
CA ILE A 604 25.49 25.53 12.38
C ILE A 604 25.78 25.15 13.83
N PRO A 605 24.79 25.09 14.74
CA PRO A 605 25.04 24.83 16.16
C PRO A 605 25.47 23.38 16.44
N ASP A 606 26.32 23.20 17.43
CA ASP A 606 26.83 21.87 17.86
C ASP A 606 25.75 20.93 18.35
N TRP A 607 24.62 21.44 18.84
CA TRP A 607 23.51 20.63 19.35
C TRP A 607 22.78 19.84 18.24
N PHE A 608 23.01 20.11 16.94
CA PHE A 608 22.48 19.27 15.86
C PHE A 608 22.91 17.80 16.03
N GLY A 609 24.09 17.52 16.59
CA GLY A 609 24.55 16.16 16.87
C GLY A 609 23.77 15.39 17.93
N LYS A 610 22.70 15.98 18.53
CA LYS A 610 21.85 15.35 19.54
C LYS A 610 20.61 14.65 18.98
N PHE A 611 20.39 14.66 17.67
CA PHE A 611 19.20 14.09 17.06
C PHE A 611 19.43 12.63 16.60
N PRO A 612 19.17 11.62 17.43
CA PRO A 612 19.58 10.24 17.14
C PRO A 612 18.84 9.62 15.94
N LYS A 613 17.67 10.18 15.57
CA LYS A 613 16.82 9.70 14.47
C LYS A 613 16.91 10.53 13.20
N LEU A 614 17.69 11.62 13.19
CA LEU A 614 17.79 12.51 12.05
C LEU A 614 18.38 11.77 10.85
N SER A 615 17.57 11.70 9.77
CA SER A 615 17.92 11.01 8.53
C SER A 615 18.11 11.98 7.37
N TYR A 616 17.39 13.10 7.36
CA TYR A 616 17.41 14.10 6.29
C TYR A 616 17.67 15.49 6.87
N LEU A 617 18.77 16.11 6.46
CA LEU A 617 19.18 17.44 6.90
C LEU A 617 19.45 18.32 5.69
N LEU A 618 18.54 19.25 5.39
CA LEU A 618 18.60 20.16 4.27
C LEU A 618 18.74 21.59 4.78
N LEU A 619 19.93 22.18 4.63
CA LEU A 619 20.28 23.55 5.00
C LEU A 619 20.80 24.35 3.79
N GLY A 620 20.68 23.80 2.59
CA GLY A 620 21.18 24.41 1.36
C GLY A 620 20.56 25.78 1.08
N TYR A 621 21.24 26.61 0.27
CA TYR A 621 20.75 27.93 -0.11
C TYR A 621 20.42 28.84 1.06
N ASN A 622 21.41 29.08 1.93
CA ASN A 622 21.34 29.99 3.08
C ASN A 622 22.58 30.87 3.20
N ASN A 623 22.68 31.66 4.25
CA ASN A 623 23.83 32.52 4.53
C ASN A 623 24.65 32.00 5.74
N LEU A 624 24.70 30.68 5.93
CA LEU A 624 25.41 30.03 7.04
C LEU A 624 26.92 30.20 6.87
N VAL A 625 27.64 30.45 7.98
CA VAL A 625 29.07 30.71 8.00
C VAL A 625 29.77 29.80 9.02
N GLY A 626 31.13 29.72 8.94
CA GLY A 626 31.95 28.98 9.88
C GLY A 626 32.09 27.51 9.50
N GLU A 627 32.64 26.72 10.41
CA GLU A 627 32.94 25.31 10.15
C GLU A 627 31.72 24.42 10.32
N ILE A 628 31.68 23.31 9.59
CA ILE A 628 30.69 22.23 9.79
C ILE A 628 30.99 21.60 11.16
N PRO A 629 30.03 21.56 12.09
CA PRO A 629 30.28 21.06 13.44
C PRO A 629 30.58 19.57 13.46
N ILE A 630 31.66 19.16 14.14
CA ILE A 630 32.06 17.75 14.24
C ILE A 630 30.98 16.87 14.90
N GLN A 631 30.09 17.47 15.67
CA GLN A 631 28.97 16.77 16.32
C GLN A 631 27.99 16.16 15.32
N LEU A 632 27.95 16.60 14.06
CA LEU A 632 27.14 15.92 13.01
C LEU A 632 27.61 14.48 12.78
N CYS A 633 28.81 14.13 13.15
CA CYS A 633 29.35 12.78 13.12
C CYS A 633 28.67 11.80 14.09
N ASN A 634 27.93 12.31 15.07
CA ASN A 634 27.15 11.50 16.02
C ASN A 634 25.82 10.99 15.42
N LEU A 635 25.45 11.45 14.24
CA LEU A 635 24.18 11.16 13.58
C LEU A 635 24.27 9.88 12.75
N GLY A 636 24.11 8.73 13.40
CA GLY A 636 24.26 7.41 12.76
C GLY A 636 23.13 7.02 11.78
N GLN A 637 22.05 7.82 11.66
CA GLN A 637 20.93 7.57 10.76
C GLN A 637 20.89 8.51 9.55
N LEU A 638 21.85 9.44 9.46
CA LEU A 638 21.87 10.48 8.46
C LEU A 638 22.13 9.89 7.05
N SER A 639 21.18 10.05 6.13
CA SER A 639 21.26 9.50 4.79
C SER A 639 21.34 10.58 3.70
N LEU A 640 20.65 11.71 3.89
CA LEU A 640 20.66 12.82 2.94
C LEU A 640 21.08 14.11 3.63
N VAL A 641 22.13 14.73 3.13
CA VAL A 641 22.66 15.97 3.67
C VAL A 641 22.87 16.98 2.56
N ASP A 642 22.20 18.11 2.62
CA ASP A 642 22.42 19.26 1.76
C ASP A 642 22.85 20.48 2.59
N LEU A 643 24.10 20.89 2.44
CA LEU A 643 24.66 22.13 2.99
C LEU A 643 25.12 23.07 1.87
N SER A 644 24.72 22.83 0.64
CA SER A 644 25.15 23.55 -0.57
C SER A 644 24.78 25.04 -0.51
N ASN A 645 25.40 25.82 -1.34
CA ASN A 645 25.09 27.26 -1.51
C ASN A 645 24.99 28.00 -0.18
N ASN A 646 26.10 27.97 0.58
CA ASN A 646 26.29 28.67 1.84
C ASN A 646 27.66 29.36 1.86
N ASN A 647 28.06 29.92 2.98
CA ASN A 647 29.41 30.48 3.17
C ASN A 647 30.20 29.70 4.23
N LEU A 648 30.00 28.36 4.27
CA LEU A 648 30.68 27.46 5.19
C LEU A 648 32.19 27.37 4.84
N SER A 649 33.02 27.27 5.88
CA SER A 649 34.48 27.25 5.76
C SER A 649 35.08 26.06 6.53
N GLY A 650 36.40 25.97 6.59
CA GLY A 650 37.06 24.85 7.27
C GLY A 650 37.17 23.60 6.39
N HIS A 651 37.18 22.43 6.97
CA HIS A 651 37.47 21.18 6.30
C HIS A 651 36.22 20.31 6.13
N VAL A 652 36.19 19.49 5.09
CA VAL A 652 35.20 18.42 4.96
C VAL A 652 35.42 17.42 6.07
N LEU A 653 34.36 17.06 6.82
CA LEU A 653 34.46 16.12 7.95
C LEU A 653 34.63 14.68 7.46
N PRO A 654 35.58 13.91 8.02
CA PRO A 654 35.82 12.52 7.62
C PRO A 654 34.68 11.56 7.99
N CYS A 655 33.79 11.99 8.84
CA CYS A 655 32.75 11.18 9.51
C CYS A 655 31.32 11.61 9.15
N ILE A 656 31.11 12.55 8.22
CA ILE A 656 29.76 12.78 7.67
C ILE A 656 29.40 11.55 6.84
N THR A 657 28.92 10.55 7.52
CA THR A 657 28.57 9.27 6.91
C THR A 657 27.07 9.23 6.65
N ALA A 658 26.67 9.05 5.41
CA ALA A 658 25.43 8.39 5.13
C ALA A 658 25.43 7.03 5.84
N ALA A 659 24.40 6.72 6.59
CA ALA A 659 24.28 5.48 7.37
C ALA A 659 24.32 4.26 6.43
N SER A 660 25.52 3.77 6.17
CA SER A 660 25.81 2.84 5.08
C SER A 660 25.55 1.38 5.40
N ASN A 661 25.27 0.98 6.64
CA ASN A 661 25.35 -0.43 7.01
C ASN A 661 24.23 -1.00 7.88
N LYS A 662 23.12 -0.30 8.05
CA LYS A 662 21.94 -0.91 8.65
C LYS A 662 20.81 -0.89 7.64
N VAL A 663 20.65 -2.01 6.92
CA VAL A 663 19.32 -2.42 6.48
C VAL A 663 18.42 -2.16 7.69
N ARG A 664 17.54 -1.15 7.59
CA ARG A 664 16.49 -0.99 8.59
C ARG A 664 15.79 -2.33 8.64
N GLN A 665 16.09 -3.12 9.67
CA GLN A 665 15.21 -4.23 10.02
C GLN A 665 13.86 -3.56 10.24
N GLU A 666 12.97 -3.77 9.30
CA GLU A 666 11.56 -3.54 9.51
C GLU A 666 11.25 -4.23 10.83
N GLU A 667 10.65 -3.54 11.76
CA GLU A 667 9.92 -4.18 12.84
C GLU A 667 8.84 -5.03 12.17
N VAL A 668 9.22 -6.26 11.81
CA VAL A 668 8.31 -7.33 11.42
C VAL A 668 7.60 -7.72 12.71
N GLY A 669 6.50 -7.08 12.98
CA GLY A 669 5.75 -7.35 14.20
C GLY A 669 4.62 -6.36 14.47
N THR A 670 3.82 -5.99 13.50
CA THR A 670 2.49 -5.43 13.76
C THR A 670 1.53 -5.85 12.65
N ASN A 671 0.44 -6.42 13.10
CA ASN A 671 -0.77 -6.81 12.43
C ASN A 671 -1.00 -6.05 11.08
N PRO A 672 -1.11 -6.71 9.91
CA PRO A 672 -1.31 -6.05 8.62
C PRO A 672 -2.57 -5.16 8.56
N TYR A 673 -3.51 -5.35 9.47
CA TYR A 673 -4.72 -4.52 9.60
C TYR A 673 -4.53 -3.23 10.41
N MET A 674 -3.37 -3.06 11.09
CA MET A 674 -2.99 -1.84 11.81
C MET A 674 -1.78 -1.14 11.17
N ALA A 675 -1.29 -1.62 10.07
CA ALA A 675 -0.38 -0.88 9.22
C ALA A 675 -1.18 0.23 8.50
N SER A 676 -1.67 1.20 9.28
CA SER A 676 -1.72 2.56 8.78
C SER A 676 -0.29 2.83 8.29
N SER A 677 -0.10 2.70 6.99
CA SER A 677 1.08 3.13 6.25
C SER A 677 1.65 4.35 6.97
N PRO A 678 2.93 4.39 7.30
CA PRO A 678 3.47 5.57 7.93
C PRO A 678 3.17 6.76 7.02
N ALA A 679 2.20 7.54 7.41
CA ALA A 679 1.85 8.80 6.77
C ALA A 679 3.02 9.79 6.84
N TYR A 680 4.03 9.42 7.57
CA TYR A 680 5.28 10.08 7.79
C TYR A 680 6.18 9.77 6.59
N MET A 681 6.45 10.65 5.72
CA MET A 681 7.26 10.65 4.50
C MET A 681 6.43 10.84 3.21
N LYS A 682 5.24 11.41 3.31
CA LYS A 682 4.49 11.80 2.11
C LYS A 682 4.95 13.15 1.55
N GLN A 683 5.63 13.97 2.36
CA GLN A 683 6.13 15.26 1.89
C GLN A 683 7.33 15.07 0.97
N PRO A 684 7.33 15.72 -0.19
CA PRO A 684 8.45 15.65 -1.12
C PRO A 684 9.67 16.40 -0.56
N LEU A 685 10.84 15.77 -0.65
CA LEU A 685 12.13 16.41 -0.37
C LEU A 685 12.82 16.78 -1.68
N GLU A 686 13.14 18.06 -1.86
CA GLU A 686 13.95 18.50 -2.99
C GLU A 686 15.42 18.18 -2.73
N PHE A 687 16.04 17.43 -3.64
CA PHE A 687 17.46 17.16 -3.60
C PHE A 687 18.05 17.14 -5.01
N THR A 688 19.19 17.82 -5.16
CA THR A 688 19.88 17.93 -6.46
C THR A 688 20.76 16.72 -6.69
N THR A 689 20.52 16.01 -7.77
CA THR A 689 21.36 14.92 -8.27
C THR A 689 21.44 15.01 -9.79
N LYS A 690 22.58 14.59 -10.37
CA LYS A 690 22.77 14.60 -11.83
C LYS A 690 22.54 16.00 -12.45
N SER A 691 22.90 17.05 -11.70
CA SER A 691 22.68 18.46 -12.06
C SER A 691 21.21 18.87 -12.24
N ILE A 692 20.27 18.08 -11.75
CA ILE A 692 18.83 18.34 -11.77
C ILE A 692 18.29 18.18 -10.35
N SER A 693 17.42 19.10 -9.93
CA SER A 693 16.68 18.96 -8.67
C SER A 693 15.46 18.05 -8.87
N TYR A 694 15.36 17.03 -8.04
CA TYR A 694 14.25 16.11 -8.01
C TYR A 694 13.51 16.20 -6.68
N TYR A 695 12.20 15.97 -6.72
CA TYR A 695 11.36 15.82 -5.54
C TYR A 695 11.19 14.33 -5.22
N PHE A 696 11.80 13.89 -4.12
CA PHE A 696 11.75 12.51 -3.67
C PHE A 696 10.70 12.34 -2.60
N GLN A 697 9.80 11.36 -2.75
CA GLN A 697 8.64 11.18 -1.88
C GLN A 697 8.42 9.71 -1.50
N GLY A 698 7.92 9.46 -0.29
CA GLY A 698 7.50 8.14 0.16
C GLY A 698 8.63 7.13 0.34
N SER A 699 8.43 5.91 -0.10
CA SER A 699 9.37 4.80 0.12
C SER A 699 10.73 4.97 -0.58
N ILE A 700 10.81 5.79 -1.63
CA ILE A 700 12.08 6.07 -2.36
C ILE A 700 13.10 6.73 -1.43
N LEU A 701 12.65 7.59 -0.51
CA LEU A 701 13.52 8.25 0.47
C LEU A 701 14.33 7.27 1.34
N LYS A 702 13.85 6.05 1.52
CA LYS A 702 14.57 5.00 2.26
C LYS A 702 15.82 4.49 1.54
N TYR A 703 15.86 4.64 0.22
CA TYR A 703 16.92 4.09 -0.63
C TYR A 703 17.90 5.15 -1.13
N ILE A 704 17.57 6.45 -0.96
CA ILE A 704 18.43 7.52 -1.41
C ILE A 704 19.44 7.90 -0.33
N SER A 705 20.69 8.10 -0.77
CA SER A 705 21.78 8.54 0.10
C SER A 705 22.66 9.54 -0.66
N GLY A 706 22.84 10.72 -0.08
CA GLY A 706 23.54 11.79 -0.74
C GLY A 706 24.18 12.82 0.19
N LEU A 707 25.27 13.39 -0.27
CA LEU A 707 25.99 14.48 0.40
C LEU A 707 26.26 15.59 -0.62
N ASP A 708 25.63 16.75 -0.44
CA ASP A 708 25.90 17.95 -1.20
C ASP A 708 26.49 19.05 -0.32
N LEU A 709 27.76 19.39 -0.55
CA LEU A 709 28.51 20.46 0.11
C LEU A 709 28.94 21.52 -0.91
N SER A 710 28.39 21.54 -2.10
CA SER A 710 28.79 22.40 -3.21
C SER A 710 28.56 23.89 -2.91
N CYS A 711 29.22 24.75 -3.67
CA CYS A 711 29.07 26.18 -3.56
C CYS A 711 29.27 26.72 -2.12
N ASN A 712 30.46 26.42 -1.54
CA ASN A 712 30.86 26.86 -0.22
C ASN A 712 32.32 27.35 -0.24
N ASN A 713 32.86 27.65 0.92
CA ASN A 713 34.24 28.12 1.07
C ASN A 713 35.14 27.09 1.78
N LEU A 714 34.85 25.81 1.56
CA LEU A 714 35.55 24.68 2.19
C LEU A 714 36.97 24.56 1.65
N THR A 715 37.91 24.21 2.53
CA THR A 715 39.34 24.13 2.23
C THR A 715 39.92 22.79 2.66
N GLY A 716 41.21 22.58 2.42
CA GLY A 716 41.92 21.36 2.83
C GLY A 716 41.75 20.23 1.85
N LYS A 717 42.12 19.03 2.30
CA LYS A 717 42.06 17.81 1.50
C LYS A 717 40.70 17.13 1.66
N ILE A 718 40.27 16.42 0.61
CA ILE A 718 39.11 15.50 0.72
C ILE A 718 39.52 14.32 1.60
N PRO A 719 38.78 14.03 2.69
CA PRO A 719 39.09 12.90 3.58
C PRO A 719 38.98 11.55 2.85
N THR A 720 39.92 10.66 3.10
CA THR A 720 39.95 9.29 2.55
C THR A 720 38.76 8.43 3.02
N GLU A 721 38.26 8.73 4.20
CA GLU A 721 37.12 8.06 4.87
C GLU A 721 35.80 8.19 4.10
N ILE A 722 35.65 9.24 3.28
CA ILE A 722 34.47 9.38 2.39
C ILE A 722 34.34 8.18 1.47
N GLY A 723 35.44 7.58 1.04
CA GLY A 723 35.43 6.35 0.25
C GLY A 723 34.83 5.13 0.94
N ASN A 724 34.60 5.18 2.26
CA ASN A 724 33.94 4.11 3.01
C ASN A 724 32.40 4.16 2.91
N LEU A 725 31.83 5.21 2.29
CA LEU A 725 30.39 5.39 2.10
C LEU A 725 29.88 4.55 0.92
N SER A 726 30.01 3.22 1.02
CA SER A 726 29.72 2.31 -0.08
C SER A 726 28.30 2.40 -0.67
N MET A 727 27.34 2.91 0.10
CA MET A 727 25.93 3.05 -0.28
C MET A 727 25.56 4.45 -0.79
N ILE A 728 26.48 5.40 -0.79
CA ILE A 728 26.20 6.77 -1.25
C ILE A 728 25.96 6.78 -2.77
N GLN A 729 24.92 7.47 -3.19
CA GLN A 729 24.55 7.62 -4.59
C GLN A 729 24.95 8.97 -5.15
N VAL A 730 24.98 10.03 -4.31
CA VAL A 730 25.30 11.39 -4.74
C VAL A 730 26.38 11.97 -3.84
N LEU A 731 27.48 12.43 -4.47
CA LEU A 731 28.52 13.17 -3.78
C LEU A 731 28.85 14.43 -4.63
N ASN A 732 28.47 15.59 -4.11
CA ASN A 732 28.76 16.88 -4.72
C ASN A 732 29.63 17.74 -3.80
N LEU A 733 30.85 17.98 -4.19
CA LEU A 733 31.84 18.86 -3.51
C LEU A 733 32.26 20.02 -4.40
N SER A 734 31.57 20.28 -5.51
CA SER A 734 31.94 21.27 -6.51
C SER A 734 31.91 22.70 -5.95
N HIS A 735 32.56 23.62 -6.65
CA HIS A 735 32.60 25.04 -6.29
C HIS A 735 33.04 25.30 -4.86
N ASN A 736 34.25 24.81 -4.50
CA ASN A 736 34.90 25.00 -3.21
C ASN A 736 36.38 25.40 -3.39
N SER A 737 37.14 25.43 -2.32
CA SER A 737 38.61 25.64 -2.34
C SER A 737 39.38 24.42 -1.90
N LEU A 738 38.88 23.21 -2.19
CA LEU A 738 39.49 21.93 -1.80
C LEU A 738 40.80 21.70 -2.54
N THR A 739 41.78 21.13 -1.84
CA THR A 739 43.17 20.92 -2.34
C THR A 739 43.59 19.46 -2.21
N GLY A 740 44.74 19.10 -2.72
CA GLY A 740 45.30 17.75 -2.59
C GLY A 740 44.75 16.78 -3.63
N LEU A 741 44.92 15.50 -3.38
CA LEU A 741 44.56 14.41 -4.30
C LEU A 741 43.09 14.03 -4.18
N ILE A 742 42.49 13.55 -5.26
CA ILE A 742 41.24 12.79 -5.20
C ILE A 742 41.56 11.45 -4.50
N PRO A 743 40.87 11.08 -3.41
CA PRO A 743 41.17 9.86 -2.67
C PRO A 743 41.03 8.59 -3.51
N GLN A 744 42.03 7.69 -3.41
CA GLN A 744 41.95 6.40 -4.08
C GLN A 744 40.79 5.54 -3.58
N SER A 745 40.39 5.73 -2.33
CA SER A 745 39.23 5.05 -1.71
C SER A 745 37.88 5.31 -2.41
N PHE A 746 37.81 6.34 -3.27
CA PHE A 746 36.59 6.61 -4.07
C PHE A 746 36.22 5.46 -5.01
N SER A 747 37.19 4.59 -5.38
CA SER A 747 36.90 3.33 -6.09
C SER A 747 35.96 2.37 -5.33
N ASN A 748 35.75 2.58 -4.02
CA ASN A 748 34.86 1.78 -3.17
C ASN A 748 33.42 2.29 -3.16
N LEU A 749 33.12 3.42 -3.76
CA LEU A 749 31.77 4.02 -3.81
C LEU A 749 30.89 3.29 -4.85
N LYS A 750 30.59 2.01 -4.60
CA LYS A 750 30.00 1.12 -5.59
C LYS A 750 28.60 1.51 -6.06
N GLN A 751 27.85 2.28 -5.26
CA GLN A 751 26.49 2.74 -5.56
C GLN A 751 26.45 4.17 -6.09
N ILE A 752 27.59 4.82 -6.26
CA ILE A 752 27.63 6.22 -6.71
C ILE A 752 27.07 6.39 -8.11
N GLU A 753 26.10 7.28 -8.24
CA GLU A 753 25.47 7.65 -9.51
C GLU A 753 25.90 9.04 -10.00
N SER A 754 26.19 9.95 -9.05
CA SER A 754 26.60 11.32 -9.35
C SER A 754 27.79 11.72 -8.49
N LEU A 755 28.92 12.06 -9.14
CA LEU A 755 30.15 12.51 -8.49
C LEU A 755 30.59 13.81 -9.14
N ASP A 756 30.47 14.93 -8.43
CA ASP A 756 30.90 16.24 -8.88
C ASP A 756 31.97 16.85 -7.93
N LEU A 757 33.16 17.01 -8.45
CA LEU A 757 34.32 17.61 -7.78
C LEU A 757 34.82 18.87 -8.52
N SER A 758 34.04 19.37 -9.47
CA SER A 758 34.43 20.48 -10.35
C SER A 758 34.66 21.79 -9.56
N TYR A 759 35.34 22.74 -10.18
CA TYR A 759 35.61 24.05 -9.60
C TYR A 759 36.23 24.01 -8.22
N ASN A 760 37.42 23.34 -8.12
CA ASN A 760 38.22 23.24 -6.91
C ASN A 760 39.71 23.48 -7.21
N LYS A 761 40.60 23.23 -6.25
CA LYS A 761 42.03 23.30 -6.38
C LYS A 761 42.73 21.95 -6.25
N LEU A 762 41.99 20.86 -6.62
CA LEU A 762 42.49 19.48 -6.54
C LEU A 762 43.65 19.28 -7.51
N ASN A 763 44.63 18.48 -7.14
CA ASN A 763 45.84 18.24 -7.93
C ASN A 763 46.14 16.73 -8.04
N GLY A 764 47.23 16.40 -8.78
CA GLY A 764 47.63 15.02 -8.98
C GLY A 764 46.76 14.29 -10.01
N LYS A 765 46.83 12.96 -10.01
CA LYS A 765 46.14 12.09 -10.97
C LYS A 765 44.73 11.76 -10.54
N ILE A 766 43.82 11.57 -11.50
CA ILE A 766 42.51 10.98 -11.27
C ILE A 766 42.73 9.51 -10.89
N PRO A 767 42.18 8.99 -9.77
CA PRO A 767 42.32 7.60 -9.40
C PRO A 767 41.54 6.67 -10.36
N GLN A 768 41.81 5.37 -10.31
CA GLN A 768 41.15 4.39 -11.16
C GLN A 768 39.70 4.15 -10.69
N LEU A 769 38.72 4.78 -11.37
CA LEU A 769 37.30 4.78 -11.02
C LEU A 769 36.44 3.96 -11.99
N THR A 770 37.05 3.27 -12.96
CA THR A 770 36.36 2.54 -14.03
C THR A 770 35.46 1.39 -13.52
N GLN A 771 35.59 1.00 -12.25
CA GLN A 771 34.74 -0.02 -11.59
C GLN A 771 33.42 0.55 -11.01
N LEU A 772 33.17 1.86 -11.15
CA LEU A 772 31.95 2.50 -10.65
C LEU A 772 30.84 2.35 -11.72
N HIS A 773 30.18 1.21 -11.73
CA HIS A 773 29.27 0.83 -12.82
C HIS A 773 27.94 1.60 -12.84
N TRP A 774 27.56 2.26 -11.75
CA TRP A 774 26.34 3.07 -11.65
C TRP A 774 26.55 4.54 -11.93
N LEU A 775 27.79 4.98 -12.14
CA LEU A 775 28.13 6.38 -12.30
C LEU A 775 27.52 6.95 -13.60
N ALA A 776 26.52 7.81 -13.46
CA ALA A 776 25.82 8.46 -14.56
C ALA A 776 26.29 9.89 -14.82
N VAL A 777 26.76 10.58 -13.77
CA VAL A 777 27.31 11.94 -13.85
C VAL A 777 28.67 11.97 -13.17
N PHE A 778 29.67 12.50 -13.87
CA PHE A 778 31.02 12.67 -13.37
C PHE A 778 31.58 14.01 -13.84
N SER A 779 32.08 14.81 -12.90
CA SER A 779 32.82 16.05 -13.25
C SER A 779 34.00 16.24 -12.31
N VAL A 780 35.13 16.52 -12.90
CA VAL A 780 36.37 17.02 -12.24
C VAL A 780 36.86 18.28 -12.93
N ALA A 781 36.03 18.95 -13.71
CA ALA A 781 36.36 20.14 -14.47
C ALA A 781 36.88 21.27 -13.57
N HIS A 782 37.66 22.18 -14.14
CA HIS A 782 38.16 23.37 -13.44
C HIS A 782 38.90 23.08 -12.12
N ASN A 783 39.95 22.24 -12.21
CA ASN A 783 40.85 21.89 -11.13
C ASN A 783 42.32 22.03 -11.56
N ASN A 784 43.26 21.55 -10.79
CA ASN A 784 44.69 21.52 -11.14
C ASN A 784 45.19 20.06 -11.29
N LEU A 785 44.33 19.19 -11.81
CA LEU A 785 44.64 17.76 -11.99
C LEU A 785 45.63 17.56 -13.15
N SER A 786 46.37 16.45 -13.07
CA SER A 786 47.43 16.13 -14.01
C SER A 786 47.43 14.66 -14.43
N GLY A 787 48.16 14.39 -15.54
CA GLY A 787 48.29 13.02 -16.07
C GLY A 787 47.20 12.67 -17.06
N LYS A 788 47.00 11.34 -17.27
CA LYS A 788 46.07 10.82 -18.26
C LYS A 788 44.65 10.75 -17.66
N THR A 789 43.65 11.13 -18.46
CA THR A 789 42.25 10.88 -18.17
C THR A 789 41.98 9.40 -17.98
N PRO A 790 40.93 8.98 -17.23
CA PRO A 790 40.53 7.59 -17.16
C PRO A 790 40.29 6.98 -18.55
N GLU A 791 40.44 5.65 -18.64
CA GLU A 791 40.15 4.96 -19.89
C GLU A 791 38.68 5.05 -20.25
N MET A 792 38.39 5.23 -21.54
CA MET A 792 37.03 5.38 -22.08
C MET A 792 36.35 4.00 -22.17
N VAL A 793 36.14 3.37 -21.02
CA VAL A 793 35.52 2.06 -20.90
C VAL A 793 34.32 2.15 -19.94
N ALA A 794 33.34 1.29 -20.11
CA ALA A 794 32.11 1.30 -19.32
C ALA A 794 31.47 2.71 -19.27
N GLN A 795 31.03 3.20 -18.12
CA GLN A 795 30.43 4.53 -17.95
C GLN A 795 31.36 5.67 -18.35
N PHE A 796 32.66 5.50 -18.21
CA PHE A 796 33.63 6.56 -18.60
C PHE A 796 33.70 6.82 -20.10
N ALA A 797 33.11 5.96 -20.95
CA ALA A 797 32.94 6.18 -22.37
C ALA A 797 31.86 7.23 -22.70
N THR A 798 30.98 7.55 -21.77
CA THR A 798 29.88 8.51 -21.94
C THR A 798 30.22 9.93 -21.51
N PHE A 799 31.32 10.14 -20.76
CA PHE A 799 31.70 11.44 -20.26
C PHE A 799 32.53 12.17 -21.32
N ASP A 800 32.10 13.36 -21.71
CA ASP A 800 32.71 14.19 -22.74
C ASP A 800 33.79 15.15 -22.18
N ASN A 801 34.26 16.04 -23.01
CA ASN A 801 35.27 17.02 -22.66
C ASN A 801 34.87 17.90 -21.47
N SER A 802 33.59 18.22 -21.32
CA SER A 802 33.09 19.11 -20.27
C SER A 802 33.33 18.55 -18.85
N SER A 803 33.38 17.22 -18.69
CA SER A 803 33.68 16.56 -17.42
C SER A 803 35.12 16.77 -16.92
N TYR A 804 36.06 17.17 -17.81
CA TYR A 804 37.50 17.22 -17.53
C TYR A 804 38.12 18.58 -17.83
N GLU A 805 37.43 19.46 -18.54
CA GLU A 805 37.96 20.76 -19.01
C GLU A 805 38.47 21.65 -17.85
N GLY A 806 39.23 22.69 -18.18
CA GLY A 806 39.75 23.57 -17.12
C GLY A 806 40.86 22.95 -16.25
N ASN A 807 41.44 21.80 -16.64
CA ASN A 807 42.58 21.15 -16.00
C ASN A 807 43.84 21.26 -16.89
N PRO A 808 44.74 22.23 -16.63
CA PRO A 808 45.86 22.55 -17.56
C PRO A 808 46.81 21.37 -17.77
N PHE A 809 46.92 20.44 -16.82
CA PHE A 809 47.89 19.36 -16.83
C PHE A 809 47.29 17.98 -17.11
N LEU A 810 45.98 17.90 -17.39
CA LEU A 810 45.34 16.66 -17.87
C LEU A 810 45.54 16.51 -19.37
N CYS A 811 45.61 15.24 -19.83
CA CYS A 811 45.77 14.89 -21.23
C CYS A 811 45.09 13.55 -21.54
N GLY A 812 44.87 13.27 -22.82
CA GLY A 812 44.23 12.04 -23.30
C GLY A 812 42.73 12.19 -23.55
N PRO A 813 42.09 11.25 -24.26
CA PRO A 813 40.65 11.31 -24.57
C PRO A 813 39.80 11.43 -23.33
N PRO A 814 38.67 12.18 -23.35
CA PRO A 814 38.11 12.96 -24.50
C PRO A 814 38.73 14.32 -24.74
N LEU A 815 39.71 14.73 -23.91
CA LEU A 815 40.43 15.99 -24.12
C LEU A 815 41.23 15.94 -25.44
N SER A 816 41.30 17.05 -26.16
CA SER A 816 42.08 17.21 -27.40
C SER A 816 43.60 17.22 -27.17
N LYS A 817 44.06 17.38 -25.92
CA LYS A 817 45.45 17.44 -25.50
C LYS A 817 46.06 16.03 -25.41
N SER A 818 47.06 15.75 -26.29
CA SER A 818 47.83 14.49 -26.26
C SER A 818 48.77 14.41 -25.07
N CYS A 819 48.93 13.21 -24.48
CA CYS A 819 49.83 12.94 -23.35
C CYS A 819 51.32 12.74 -23.77
N PHE A 820 51.64 12.85 -25.04
CA PHE A 820 53.03 12.76 -25.51
C PHE A 820 53.71 14.13 -25.41
N SER A 821 54.47 14.40 -24.37
CA SER A 821 55.43 15.51 -24.36
C SER A 821 56.68 15.03 -25.04
N SER A 822 56.90 15.54 -26.24
CA SER A 822 58.18 15.47 -26.91
C SER A 822 59.22 16.32 -26.16
N SER A 823 60.10 15.68 -25.42
CA SER A 823 61.40 16.28 -25.05
C SER A 823 62.41 15.99 -26.18
N ILE A 824 62.48 16.84 -27.17
CA ILE A 824 63.69 16.97 -28.03
C ILE A 824 63.70 18.42 -28.53
N MET A 825 64.81 19.10 -28.23
CA MET A 825 65.16 20.44 -28.73
C MET A 825 65.45 20.50 -30.25
N PRO A 826 65.28 21.63 -30.88
CA PRO A 826 65.29 21.75 -32.33
C PRO A 826 66.69 21.77 -32.94
N ARG A 827 66.82 21.04 -34.03
CA ARG A 827 67.85 21.36 -35.01
C ARG A 827 67.18 21.84 -36.29
N VAL A 828 67.57 23.09 -36.66
CA VAL A 828 67.29 23.76 -37.92
C VAL A 828 68.01 23.01 -39.03
N SER A 829 67.34 22.73 -40.10
CA SER A 829 67.89 22.85 -41.48
C SER A 829 66.73 22.82 -42.48
N GLU A 830 66.92 23.72 -43.42
CA GLU A 830 66.07 24.21 -44.51
C GLU A 830 65.82 23.13 -45.62
N GLU A 831 64.77 23.47 -46.38
CA GLU A 831 64.45 23.13 -47.80
C GLU A 831 64.00 21.70 -48.10
N ASP A 832 62.77 21.48 -48.55
CA ASP A 832 62.28 21.59 -49.90
C ASP A 832 60.81 21.33 -50.07
N LYS A 833 60.15 22.06 -50.87
CA LYS A 833 58.80 21.93 -51.36
C LYS A 833 58.53 20.56 -52.01
N LYS A 834 57.42 20.01 -51.70
CA LYS A 834 56.41 19.43 -52.66
C LYS A 834 55.10 18.99 -52.02
N ASP A 835 54.05 19.46 -52.62
CA ASP A 835 52.69 19.09 -52.42
C ASP A 835 52.47 17.60 -52.32
N HIS A 836 51.77 17.12 -51.23
CA HIS A 836 50.80 16.08 -51.30
C HIS A 836 49.83 16.24 -50.12
N LYS A 837 48.63 16.70 -50.44
CA LYS A 837 47.44 16.49 -49.63
C LYS A 837 47.32 14.98 -49.37
N ARG A 838 47.31 14.57 -48.08
CA ARG A 838 46.67 13.38 -47.62
C ARG A 838 45.92 13.75 -46.38
N ASP A 839 44.63 13.97 -46.57
CA ASP A 839 43.63 13.85 -45.54
C ASP A 839 43.71 12.45 -44.94
N GLY A 840 44.16 12.34 -43.68
CA GLY A 840 44.12 11.14 -42.88
C GLY A 840 43.00 11.24 -41.87
N GLY A 841 41.78 11.41 -42.30
CA GLY A 841 40.63 11.22 -41.47
C GLY A 841 40.43 9.73 -41.22
N PHE A 842 40.36 9.33 -39.98
CA PHE A 842 40.19 7.91 -39.55
C PHE A 842 38.82 7.33 -39.96
N MET A 843 37.96 8.12 -40.59
CA MET A 843 36.69 7.70 -41.19
C MET A 843 36.47 8.40 -42.52
N ASP A 844 36.27 7.63 -43.58
CA ASP A 844 35.76 8.15 -44.84
C ASP A 844 34.35 8.67 -44.63
N MET A 845 34.22 10.01 -44.62
CA MET A 845 32.94 10.66 -44.32
C MET A 845 31.86 10.33 -45.35
N ASP A 846 32.23 10.07 -46.61
CA ASP A 846 31.27 9.67 -47.66
C ASP A 846 30.75 8.23 -47.42
N ALA A 847 31.65 7.30 -47.00
CA ALA A 847 31.27 5.98 -46.60
C ALA A 847 30.39 6.00 -45.30
N PHE A 848 30.70 6.91 -44.37
CA PHE A 848 29.89 7.11 -43.16
C PHE A 848 28.49 7.63 -43.50
N TYR A 849 28.36 8.66 -44.34
CA TYR A 849 27.04 9.18 -44.71
C TYR A 849 26.21 8.18 -45.51
N VAL A 850 26.82 7.39 -46.38
CA VAL A 850 26.11 6.36 -47.15
C VAL A 850 25.63 5.23 -46.20
N SER A 851 26.50 4.75 -45.32
CA SER A 851 26.12 3.68 -44.37
C SER A 851 25.07 4.15 -43.35
N PHE A 852 25.18 5.42 -42.88
CA PHE A 852 24.19 6.03 -41.99
C PHE A 852 22.82 6.17 -42.66
N LEU A 853 22.79 6.68 -43.93
CA LEU A 853 21.53 6.79 -44.66
C LEU A 853 20.88 5.45 -44.93
N ILE A 854 21.66 4.41 -45.27
CA ILE A 854 21.13 3.06 -45.48
C ILE A 854 20.58 2.48 -44.19
N SER A 855 21.31 2.60 -43.06
CA SER A 855 20.87 2.13 -41.75
C SER A 855 19.63 2.86 -41.27
N TYR A 856 19.57 4.18 -41.46
CA TYR A 856 18.43 5.00 -41.11
C TYR A 856 17.19 4.65 -41.95
N ALA A 857 17.35 4.44 -43.25
CA ALA A 857 16.27 3.99 -44.12
C ALA A 857 15.74 2.61 -43.76
N LEU A 858 16.62 1.67 -43.41
CA LEU A 858 16.23 0.33 -42.91
C LEU A 858 15.44 0.40 -41.60
N VAL A 859 15.87 1.22 -40.64
CA VAL A 859 15.15 1.45 -39.38
C VAL A 859 13.76 2.06 -39.65
N LEU A 860 13.65 3.04 -40.52
CA LEU A 860 12.36 3.63 -40.87
C LEU A 860 11.43 2.63 -41.58
N LEU A 861 11.97 1.80 -42.47
CA LEU A 861 11.20 0.75 -43.16
C LEU A 861 10.74 -0.36 -42.19
N THR A 862 11.59 -0.75 -41.25
CA THR A 862 11.20 -1.74 -40.23
C THR A 862 10.16 -1.16 -39.28
N MET A 863 10.29 0.11 -38.86
CA MET A 863 9.26 0.78 -38.05
C MET A 863 7.95 0.92 -38.84
N ALA A 864 8.00 1.32 -40.11
CA ALA A 864 6.81 1.39 -40.95
C ALA A 864 6.12 0.01 -41.10
N ALA A 865 6.91 -1.06 -41.29
CA ALA A 865 6.40 -2.41 -41.38
C ALA A 865 5.74 -2.87 -40.07
N ILE A 866 6.37 -2.61 -38.92
CA ILE A 866 5.82 -2.93 -37.60
C ILE A 866 4.50 -2.17 -37.34
N LEU A 867 4.45 -0.89 -37.68
CA LEU A 867 3.25 -0.06 -37.53
C LEU A 867 2.13 -0.47 -38.51
N TYR A 868 2.51 -1.01 -39.67
CA TYR A 868 1.56 -1.54 -40.64
C TYR A 868 0.94 -2.86 -40.19
N ILE A 869 1.76 -3.77 -39.67
CA ILE A 869 1.35 -5.13 -39.29
C ILE A 869 0.58 -5.12 -37.94
N ASN A 870 0.97 -4.27 -37.00
CA ASN A 870 0.41 -4.24 -35.65
C ASN A 870 -0.44 -2.97 -35.39
N PRO A 871 -1.78 -3.06 -35.47
CA PRO A 871 -2.67 -1.92 -35.27
C PRO A 871 -2.63 -1.34 -33.85
N TYR A 872 -2.24 -2.13 -32.85
CA TYR A 872 -2.08 -1.67 -31.48
C TYR A 872 -0.89 -0.70 -31.34
N TRP A 873 0.29 -1.10 -31.84
CA TRP A 873 1.50 -0.26 -31.85
C TRP A 873 1.29 1.01 -32.70
N ARG A 874 0.57 0.89 -33.79
CA ARG A 874 0.22 2.05 -34.62
C ARG A 874 -0.60 3.08 -33.82
N ARG A 875 -1.63 2.67 -33.08
CA ARG A 875 -2.46 3.59 -32.26
C ARG A 875 -1.64 4.23 -31.14
N ALA A 876 -0.83 3.43 -30.44
CA ALA A 876 0.03 3.93 -29.36
C ALA A 876 1.05 4.96 -29.88
N TRP A 877 1.64 4.72 -31.07
CA TRP A 877 2.61 5.61 -31.67
C TRP A 877 1.97 6.96 -32.09
N PHE A 878 0.82 6.93 -32.76
CA PHE A 878 0.14 8.17 -33.15
C PHE A 878 -0.37 8.94 -31.92
N TYR A 879 -0.81 8.27 -30.88
CA TYR A 879 -1.18 8.89 -29.62
C TYR A 879 0.01 9.59 -28.95
N MET A 880 1.17 8.96 -28.92
CA MET A 880 2.40 9.58 -28.40
C MET A 880 2.83 10.80 -29.21
N ILE A 881 2.70 10.76 -30.55
CA ILE A 881 2.99 11.92 -31.40
C ILE A 881 1.99 13.05 -31.11
N GLU A 882 0.70 12.76 -31.05
CA GLU A 882 -0.35 13.73 -30.74
C GLU A 882 -0.12 14.40 -29.39
N LEU A 883 0.19 13.61 -28.36
CA LEU A 883 0.52 14.10 -27.02
C LEU A 883 1.77 15.00 -27.03
N SER A 884 2.82 14.59 -27.75
CA SER A 884 4.05 15.38 -27.87
C SER A 884 3.85 16.70 -28.63
N LEU A 885 3.06 16.69 -29.70
CA LEU A 885 2.71 17.91 -30.45
C LEU A 885 1.83 18.84 -29.61
N THR A 886 0.91 18.30 -28.84
CA THR A 886 0.06 19.06 -27.93
C THR A 886 0.89 19.71 -26.82
N ASN A 887 1.80 18.99 -26.23
CA ASN A 887 2.72 19.53 -25.22
C ASN A 887 3.66 20.58 -25.80
N LEU A 888 4.17 20.38 -27.04
CA LEU A 888 4.99 21.35 -27.73
C LEU A 888 4.18 22.62 -28.07
N TYR A 889 2.93 22.46 -28.49
CA TYR A 889 2.03 23.58 -28.76
C TYR A 889 1.80 24.42 -27.50
N TYR A 890 1.45 23.80 -26.37
CA TYR A 890 1.30 24.51 -25.10
C TYR A 890 2.60 25.13 -24.63
N PHE A 891 3.72 24.44 -24.75
CA PHE A 891 5.03 24.99 -24.43
C PHE A 891 5.36 26.24 -25.29
N LEU A 892 5.07 26.20 -26.59
CA LEU A 892 5.27 27.35 -27.47
C LEU A 892 4.31 28.49 -27.14
N VAL A 893 3.03 28.18 -26.85
CA VAL A 893 2.02 29.22 -26.51
C VAL A 893 2.37 29.88 -25.16
N ASP A 894 2.87 29.14 -24.19
CA ASP A 894 3.20 29.67 -22.87
C ASP A 894 4.53 30.47 -22.87
N ASN A 895 5.46 30.14 -23.77
CA ASN A 895 6.75 30.80 -23.89
C ASN A 895 6.84 31.90 -24.96
N ILE A 896 5.73 32.23 -25.68
CA ILE A 896 5.71 33.39 -26.59
C ILE A 896 5.64 34.68 -25.75
N PRO A 897 6.61 35.58 -25.84
CA PRO A 897 6.57 36.84 -25.11
C PRO A 897 5.30 37.63 -25.43
N PHE A 898 4.76 38.28 -24.45
CA PHE A 898 3.46 39.02 -24.43
C PHE A 898 3.29 40.04 -25.60
N TRP A 899 4.37 40.41 -26.32
CA TRP A 899 4.40 41.36 -27.42
C TRP A 899 3.85 40.80 -28.75
N PHE A 900 3.61 39.51 -28.88
CA PHE A 900 3.12 38.90 -30.11
C PHE A 900 1.62 38.48 -30.06
N ARG A 901 0.90 38.78 -28.99
CA ARG A 901 -0.53 38.44 -28.84
C ARG A 901 -1.51 39.48 -29.39
N CYS A 902 -1.04 40.57 -30.02
CA CYS A 902 -1.89 41.58 -30.65
C CYS A 902 -1.53 41.76 -32.16
N TYR A 903 -1.90 40.77 -32.94
CA TYR A 903 -2.19 40.94 -34.38
C TYR A 903 -3.14 39.85 -34.82
#